data_6527ca0900f7d80e68081e337963bdd6
#
_entry.id   6527ca0900f7d80e68081e337963bdd6
#
_cell.length_a   1.000
_cell.length_b   1.000
_cell.length_c   1.000
_cell.angle_alpha   90.00
_cell.angle_beta   90.00
_cell.angle_gamma   90.00
#
_symmetry.space_group_name_H-M   'P 1'
#
loop_
_entity.id
_entity.type
_entity.pdbx_description
1 polymer ?
#
loop_
_entity_poly.entity_id
_entity_poly.type
_entity_poly.pdbx_seq_one_letter_code
_entity_poly.pdbx_strand_id
1 'polypeptide(L)'
;MLTESLPTCVIVKPFFAAKSFKRRDPSAEMLTSLTLFLALGATVLQNAGFEEPDPLSAWKIYSEEREGRDPVIRVDRGEFREGKQSLVLSPADPARLTVGQRIYLPVGSLWKLSGWVKTEDLDPKDRTSVVGAIDIQTPAGSLGRTKSRRGTSDWQEEHVTFRVGSPGEIDIVLVHSMQGRATGKAWFDGIRLEPIAEAASTGVEDVRISSRRLTRLPIDAKQGGQFIEPLCTLIPSMTAQQVNSTSFEDEPPCNFVYRRETDKVQRPWYPDGAVHLATFSLDTENPFNGKVSQRIELPVTNARAGISQDGFYLKKGLVYRLNLHVRGEPSVQARATLRGGGGLVSTPVSLGHTSQRWTEAKAEFRAREDINNATLNIDFEGPGILWLDRIYLIGENAVLGIWRPDVVAALKAMKPGVIRFGGTAIESYEWDESIGPWDKRIPFTTWWGDLEPNFVGEEEFVQLCRLVGAEPLICLRWTGKTPADAAAQVEYFNGSAESAGGRRRAQNGHSDPYQVKYWQIGNEIGGAEYDASVKPIAEAIKSVDPTVKILSSFPSDETLKHGQGLLDYLSPHQYAVADFPTMQQDFHELREQVIRYGAGKPVRVAVTEWNTTAGQWGLGRGMLQTLGNALSCARYHNFIHRYADLVEIAIRSNLVDSFGSGVIITGAGWSYLAPTYYAQQLFSRASQSYPLQMERTQQLEWHLQEPNLSTVLSEDGRTLRIYSVNSTPSERRVRFHLADFASSIVRGLQTVLKDRERALSTEVMNSFSEPQRIALTSLPLEVRGKEFEYRFEPLSLTLLELELQ
;
A
#
# COMPACT_ATOMS: atom_id res chain seq x y z
N MET A 1 39.48 41.78 8.88
CA MET A 1 38.79 42.55 7.86
C MET A 1 38.19 41.58 6.91
N LEU A 2 36.99 41.40 7.03
CA LEU A 2 35.73 41.66 6.42
C LEU A 2 34.66 40.80 7.09
N THR A 3 33.79 41.47 7.78
CA THR A 3 32.54 41.01 8.34
C THR A 3 31.49 41.01 7.20
N GLU A 4 30.83 39.93 6.92
CA GLU A 4 29.55 39.94 6.19
C GLU A 4 28.44 39.34 7.04
N SER A 5 27.41 40.15 7.16
CA SER A 5 26.25 40.03 8.00
C SER A 5 25.23 39.05 7.43
N LEU A 6 24.67 38.21 8.29
CA LEU A 6 23.48 37.38 8.04
C LEU A 6 22.21 38.25 7.88
N PRO A 7 21.32 37.91 6.95
CA PRO A 7 20.03 38.57 6.85
C PRO A 7 19.03 38.02 7.87
N THR A 8 18.40 38.95 8.55
CA THR A 8 17.36 38.79 9.57
C THR A 8 16.10 38.16 8.95
N CYS A 9 15.63 37.07 9.56
CA CYS A 9 14.37 36.43 9.21
C CYS A 9 13.20 37.32 9.65
N VAL A 10 12.45 37.86 8.71
CA VAL A 10 11.22 38.63 8.97
C VAL A 10 10.07 37.68 9.18
N ILE A 11 9.55 37.62 10.40
CA ILE A 11 8.31 36.92 10.75
C ILE A 11 7.13 37.78 10.27
N VAL A 12 6.45 37.35 9.20
CA VAL A 12 5.18 37.93 8.78
C VAL A 12 4.05 37.26 9.56
N LYS A 13 3.42 37.99 10.45
CA LYS A 13 2.16 37.61 11.12
C LYS A 13 1.01 37.70 10.10
N PRO A 14 0.15 36.70 9.96
CA PRO A 14 -1.05 36.85 9.15
C PRO A 14 -2.12 37.65 9.94
N PHE A 15 -2.56 38.73 9.36
CA PHE A 15 -3.76 39.45 9.78
C PHE A 15 -4.99 38.66 9.25
N PHE A 16 -5.70 38.00 10.13
CA PHE A 16 -7.04 37.52 9.83
C PHE A 16 -8.08 38.53 10.29
N ALA A 17 -8.68 39.25 9.35
CA ALA A 17 -9.92 39.98 9.58
C ALA A 17 -11.09 39.03 9.33
N ALA A 18 -11.78 38.63 10.37
CA ALA A 18 -13.02 37.87 10.29
C ALA A 18 -14.13 38.70 9.62
N LYS A 19 -14.42 38.46 8.36
CA LYS A 19 -15.67 38.86 7.75
C LYS A 19 -16.65 37.68 7.83
N SER A 20 -17.80 37.95 8.48
CA SER A 20 -18.92 37.02 8.58
C SER A 20 -19.46 36.69 7.20
N PHE A 21 -19.22 35.46 6.72
CA PHE A 21 -19.87 34.90 5.54
C PHE A 21 -21.23 34.30 5.96
N LYS A 22 -22.32 34.89 5.46
CA LYS A 22 -23.64 34.23 5.48
C LYS A 22 -23.54 32.94 4.67
N ARG A 23 -23.91 31.83 5.29
CA ARG A 23 -24.05 30.51 4.61
C ARG A 23 -25.00 30.67 3.43
N ARG A 24 -24.50 30.47 2.21
CA ARG A 24 -25.30 30.22 1.02
C ARG A 24 -25.49 28.71 0.87
N ASP A 25 -26.65 28.32 0.41
CA ASP A 25 -27.03 26.92 0.19
C ASP A 25 -26.18 26.34 -0.96
N PRO A 26 -25.36 25.27 -0.73
CA PRO A 26 -24.50 24.71 -1.77
C PRO A 26 -25.25 24.10 -2.96
N SER A 27 -26.51 23.69 -2.76
CA SER A 27 -27.32 23.06 -3.81
C SER A 27 -27.73 24.03 -4.92
N ALA A 28 -27.89 25.33 -4.61
CA ALA A 28 -28.26 26.36 -5.58
C ALA A 28 -27.06 26.81 -6.43
N GLU A 29 -25.84 26.80 -5.87
CA GLU A 29 -24.61 27.17 -6.63
C GLU A 29 -24.20 26.05 -7.59
N MET A 30 -24.43 24.77 -7.26
CA MET A 30 -24.10 23.65 -8.12
C MET A 30 -24.99 23.58 -9.36
N LEU A 31 -26.31 23.81 -9.23
CA LEU A 31 -27.21 23.91 -10.38
C LEU A 31 -26.91 25.15 -11.25
N THR A 32 -26.55 26.27 -10.66
CA THR A 32 -26.19 27.50 -11.39
C THR A 32 -24.86 27.35 -12.13
N SER A 33 -23.88 26.67 -11.57
CA SER A 33 -22.60 26.39 -12.25
C SER A 33 -22.78 25.44 -13.42
N LEU A 34 -23.54 24.35 -13.28
CA LEU A 34 -23.79 23.40 -14.37
C LEU A 34 -24.55 24.04 -15.52
N THR A 35 -25.55 24.88 -15.22
CA THR A 35 -26.35 25.62 -16.22
C THR A 35 -25.52 26.73 -16.90
N LEU A 36 -24.59 27.34 -16.17
CA LEU A 36 -23.68 28.36 -16.71
C LEU A 36 -22.60 27.73 -17.61
N PHE A 37 -22.08 26.53 -17.29
CA PHE A 37 -21.15 25.78 -18.16
C PHE A 37 -21.82 25.31 -19.45
N LEU A 38 -23.08 24.86 -19.40
CA LEU A 38 -23.84 24.47 -20.59
C LEU A 38 -24.30 25.66 -21.45
N ALA A 39 -24.38 26.85 -20.86
CA ALA A 39 -24.82 28.07 -21.56
C ALA A 39 -23.68 28.82 -22.25
N LEU A 40 -22.43 28.58 -21.90
CA LEU A 40 -21.27 29.32 -22.45
C LEU A 40 -20.59 28.67 -23.65
N GLY A 41 -20.98 27.44 -24.06
CA GLY A 41 -20.39 26.78 -25.25
C GLY A 41 -18.85 26.68 -25.22
N ALA A 42 -18.26 26.84 -24.06
CA ALA A 42 -16.82 26.78 -23.88
C ALA A 42 -16.37 25.31 -24.02
N THR A 43 -15.57 25.04 -25.01
CA THR A 43 -14.85 23.78 -25.15
C THR A 43 -14.00 23.58 -23.92
N VAL A 44 -14.32 22.55 -23.13
CA VAL A 44 -13.60 22.22 -21.88
C VAL A 44 -12.14 21.88 -22.18
N LEU A 45 -11.87 21.27 -23.34
CA LEU A 45 -10.52 21.01 -23.86
C LEU A 45 -10.11 22.10 -24.87
N GLN A 46 -8.93 22.63 -24.69
CA GLN A 46 -8.33 23.60 -25.62
C GLN A 46 -7.52 22.86 -26.69
N ASN A 47 -7.54 23.36 -27.93
CA ASN A 47 -6.83 22.79 -29.08
C ASN A 47 -7.00 21.25 -29.20
N ALA A 48 -8.20 20.77 -29.03
CA ALA A 48 -8.53 19.35 -28.96
C ALA A 48 -8.43 18.62 -30.32
N GLY A 49 -8.46 19.36 -31.41
CA GLY A 49 -8.20 18.86 -32.77
C GLY A 49 -6.82 19.23 -33.29
N PHE A 50 -5.94 19.80 -32.45
CA PHE A 50 -4.54 20.17 -32.77
C PHE A 50 -4.40 21.15 -33.97
N GLU A 51 -5.44 21.91 -34.30
CA GLU A 51 -5.48 22.82 -35.47
C GLU A 51 -4.67 24.12 -35.28
N GLU A 52 -4.21 24.41 -34.04
CA GLU A 52 -3.33 25.55 -33.79
C GLU A 52 -1.90 25.27 -34.28
N PRO A 53 -1.15 26.33 -34.68
CA PRO A 53 0.21 26.17 -35.20
C PRO A 53 1.20 25.52 -34.22
N ASP A 54 1.04 25.82 -32.94
CA ASP A 54 1.77 25.17 -31.83
C ASP A 54 0.93 24.04 -31.26
N PRO A 55 1.26 22.78 -31.50
CA PRO A 55 0.49 21.65 -30.97
C PRO A 55 0.47 21.60 -29.44
N LEU A 56 1.50 22.15 -28.81
CA LEU A 56 1.66 22.17 -27.36
C LEU A 56 1.16 23.48 -26.70
N SER A 57 0.49 24.35 -27.43
CA SER A 57 -0.08 25.60 -26.87
C SER A 57 -0.97 25.37 -25.67
N ALA A 58 -1.73 24.25 -25.67
CA ALA A 58 -2.60 23.83 -24.56
C ALA A 58 -2.24 22.46 -23.99
N TRP A 59 -1.38 21.70 -24.64
CA TRP A 59 -0.97 20.36 -24.24
C TRP A 59 0.48 20.37 -23.77
N LYS A 60 0.76 19.75 -22.63
CA LYS A 60 2.09 19.71 -22.00
C LYS A 60 2.66 18.31 -22.02
N ILE A 61 3.97 18.19 -22.11
CA ILE A 61 4.66 16.92 -21.88
C ILE A 61 4.56 16.59 -20.39
N TYR A 62 3.94 15.45 -20.04
CA TYR A 62 3.77 14.99 -18.67
C TYR A 62 4.85 13.99 -18.28
N SER A 63 5.27 13.15 -19.20
CA SER A 63 6.34 12.20 -18.97
C SER A 63 7.19 12.09 -20.22
N GLU A 64 8.48 12.27 -20.07
CA GLU A 64 9.49 12.05 -21.08
C GLU A 64 10.69 11.36 -20.43
N GLU A 65 10.80 10.04 -20.62
CA GLU A 65 11.95 9.24 -20.20
C GLU A 65 12.45 8.45 -21.41
N ARG A 66 13.72 8.64 -21.79
CA ARG A 66 14.27 8.13 -23.04
C ARG A 66 15.72 7.71 -22.89
N GLU A 67 16.14 6.88 -23.84
CA GLU A 67 17.53 6.61 -24.16
C GLU A 67 17.81 7.22 -25.54
N GLY A 68 18.71 8.17 -25.65
CA GLY A 68 19.10 8.72 -26.93
C GLY A 68 18.43 10.04 -27.34
N ARG A 69 17.96 10.12 -28.60
CA ARG A 69 17.52 11.36 -29.25
C ARG A 69 16.18 11.89 -28.78
N ASP A 70 15.97 13.20 -28.94
CA ASP A 70 14.70 13.84 -28.62
C ASP A 70 13.54 13.21 -29.38
N PRO A 71 12.40 12.90 -28.71
CA PRO A 71 11.21 12.46 -29.39
C PRO A 71 10.66 13.57 -30.28
N VAL A 72 10.08 13.19 -31.42
CA VAL A 72 9.38 14.13 -32.28
C VAL A 72 7.94 14.24 -31.77
N ILE A 73 7.58 15.42 -31.27
CA ILE A 73 6.20 15.80 -30.90
C ILE A 73 5.85 16.97 -31.81
N ARG A 74 4.98 16.74 -32.78
CA ARG A 74 4.62 17.75 -33.74
C ARG A 74 3.22 17.54 -34.31
N VAL A 75 2.72 18.53 -35.01
CA VAL A 75 1.56 18.34 -35.89
C VAL A 75 1.95 17.58 -37.16
N ASP A 76 1.10 16.69 -37.61
CA ASP A 76 1.21 15.97 -38.87
C ASP A 76 0.09 16.42 -39.79
N ARG A 77 0.47 16.95 -40.98
CA ARG A 77 -0.47 17.43 -42.00
C ARG A 77 -0.71 16.41 -43.12
N GLY A 78 0.04 15.34 -43.12
CA GLY A 78 -0.13 14.20 -44.01
C GLY A 78 -1.03 13.11 -43.44
N GLU A 79 -1.08 13.00 -42.14
CA GLU A 79 -1.87 12.01 -41.43
C GLU A 79 -2.82 12.71 -40.42
N PHE A 80 -4.08 12.79 -40.70
CA PHE A 80 -5.11 13.37 -39.83
C PHE A 80 -6.47 12.71 -40.09
N ARG A 81 -7.37 12.77 -39.15
CA ARG A 81 -8.72 12.22 -39.28
C ARG A 81 -9.77 13.30 -39.44
N GLU A 82 -9.59 14.42 -38.74
CA GLU A 82 -10.48 15.58 -38.75
C GLU A 82 -9.66 16.85 -39.04
N GLY A 83 -10.26 17.90 -39.55
CA GLY A 83 -9.59 19.16 -39.79
C GLY A 83 -8.49 19.09 -40.89
N LYS A 84 -7.26 19.51 -40.54
CA LYS A 84 -6.13 19.62 -41.48
C LYS A 84 -4.84 19.05 -40.97
N GLN A 85 -4.81 18.63 -39.70
CA GLN A 85 -3.62 18.11 -39.06
C GLN A 85 -3.98 17.35 -37.75
N SER A 86 -3.09 16.48 -37.32
CA SER A 86 -3.18 15.75 -36.08
C SER A 86 -1.93 15.91 -35.22
N LEU A 87 -1.93 15.48 -33.98
CA LEU A 87 -0.73 15.38 -33.12
C LEU A 87 -0.05 14.03 -33.32
N VAL A 88 1.25 14.00 -33.64
CA VAL A 88 2.05 12.78 -33.66
C VAL A 88 3.10 12.76 -32.57
N LEU A 89 3.19 11.63 -31.86
CA LEU A 89 4.23 11.29 -30.92
C LEU A 89 5.09 10.19 -31.53
N SER A 90 6.37 10.50 -31.83
CA SER A 90 7.28 9.63 -32.58
C SER A 90 8.69 9.65 -32.00
N PRO A 91 8.97 8.86 -30.93
CA PRO A 91 10.33 8.73 -30.45
C PRO A 91 11.19 7.92 -31.44
N ALA A 92 12.44 8.36 -31.66
CA ALA A 92 13.39 7.64 -32.48
C ALA A 92 14.02 6.42 -31.78
N ASP A 93 14.09 6.48 -30.45
CA ASP A 93 14.63 5.45 -29.56
C ASP A 93 13.57 5.06 -28.53
N PRO A 94 13.64 3.90 -27.85
CA PRO A 94 12.63 3.50 -26.88
C PRO A 94 12.41 4.59 -25.82
N ALA A 95 11.17 5.07 -25.70
CA ALA A 95 10.83 6.16 -24.79
C ALA A 95 9.53 5.88 -24.03
N ARG A 96 9.41 6.44 -22.82
CA ARG A 96 8.14 6.68 -22.14
C ARG A 96 7.72 8.10 -22.47
N LEU A 97 6.60 8.26 -23.15
CA LEU A 97 6.17 9.55 -23.65
C LEU A 97 4.68 9.74 -23.51
N THR A 98 4.29 10.79 -22.79
CA THR A 98 2.89 11.20 -22.63
C THR A 98 2.75 12.71 -22.74
N VAL A 99 1.63 13.14 -23.31
CA VAL A 99 1.26 14.56 -23.45
C VAL A 99 -0.14 14.74 -22.88
N GLY A 100 -0.35 15.76 -22.06
CA GLY A 100 -1.63 15.91 -21.36
C GLY A 100 -2.10 17.34 -21.20
N GLN A 101 -3.38 17.47 -20.87
CA GLN A 101 -4.03 18.74 -20.55
C GLN A 101 -4.83 18.59 -19.26
N ARG A 102 -4.59 19.50 -18.31
CA ARG A 102 -5.33 19.55 -17.03
C ARG A 102 -6.57 20.39 -17.17
N ILE A 103 -7.67 19.84 -16.67
CA ILE A 103 -8.99 20.47 -16.62
C ILE A 103 -9.64 20.27 -15.26
N TYR A 104 -10.68 21.05 -14.98
CA TYR A 104 -11.47 20.90 -13.74
C TYR A 104 -12.93 20.66 -14.11
N LEU A 105 -13.47 19.56 -13.60
CA LEU A 105 -14.86 19.16 -13.86
C LEU A 105 -15.63 19.06 -12.54
N PRO A 106 -16.98 19.23 -12.57
CA PRO A 106 -17.81 19.11 -11.37
C PRO A 106 -17.73 17.71 -10.75
N VAL A 107 -17.41 17.64 -9.46
CA VAL A 107 -17.37 16.39 -8.70
C VAL A 107 -18.71 15.65 -8.78
N GLY A 108 -18.65 14.34 -9.04
CA GLY A 108 -19.81 13.48 -9.19
C GLY A 108 -20.45 13.50 -10.59
N SER A 109 -20.04 14.41 -11.49
CA SER A 109 -20.56 14.45 -12.87
C SER A 109 -20.03 13.29 -13.71
N LEU A 110 -20.82 12.89 -14.72
CA LEU A 110 -20.49 11.80 -15.63
C LEU A 110 -20.14 12.36 -17.01
N TRP A 111 -19.03 11.88 -17.57
CA TRP A 111 -18.48 12.37 -18.84
C TRP A 111 -18.10 11.24 -19.76
N LYS A 112 -18.20 11.47 -21.07
CA LYS A 112 -17.65 10.63 -22.12
C LYS A 112 -16.47 11.35 -22.74
N LEU A 113 -15.28 10.72 -22.71
CA LEU A 113 -14.13 11.10 -23.52
C LEU A 113 -14.13 10.27 -24.80
N SER A 114 -13.90 10.89 -25.94
CA SER A 114 -13.64 10.18 -27.19
C SER A 114 -12.50 10.85 -27.95
N GLY A 115 -11.88 10.13 -28.90
CA GLY A 115 -10.85 10.65 -29.76
C GLY A 115 -10.36 9.60 -30.74
N TRP A 116 -9.72 10.04 -31.81
CA TRP A 116 -9.14 9.20 -32.83
C TRP A 116 -7.71 8.86 -32.51
N VAL A 117 -7.35 7.57 -32.62
CA VAL A 117 -5.99 7.07 -32.41
C VAL A 117 -5.57 6.24 -33.62
N LYS A 118 -4.36 6.49 -34.13
CA LYS A 118 -3.67 5.73 -35.19
C LYS A 118 -2.28 5.32 -34.68
N THR A 119 -1.79 4.13 -35.04
CA THR A 119 -0.45 3.66 -34.64
C THR A 119 0.31 3.10 -35.83
N GLU A 120 1.64 3.21 -35.80
CA GLU A 120 2.56 2.60 -36.78
C GLU A 120 3.75 2.02 -36.03
N ASP A 121 3.93 0.71 -36.15
CA ASP A 121 5.01 -0.07 -35.54
C ASP A 121 5.22 0.20 -34.04
N LEU A 122 4.11 0.44 -33.33
CA LEU A 122 4.11 0.77 -31.90
C LEU A 122 4.41 -0.49 -31.07
N ASP A 123 5.68 -0.62 -30.67
CA ASP A 123 6.20 -1.81 -30.00
C ASP A 123 6.64 -1.50 -28.57
N PRO A 124 5.87 -1.92 -27.56
CA PRO A 124 6.28 -1.82 -26.16
C PRO A 124 7.41 -2.80 -25.85
N LYS A 125 8.40 -2.31 -25.07
CA LYS A 125 9.56 -3.12 -24.67
C LYS A 125 9.29 -4.01 -23.47
N ASP A 126 8.19 -3.76 -22.77
CA ASP A 126 7.69 -4.62 -21.69
C ASP A 126 6.19 -4.88 -21.81
N ARG A 127 5.72 -5.93 -21.15
CA ARG A 127 4.32 -6.38 -21.25
C ARG A 127 3.34 -5.47 -20.50
N THR A 128 3.82 -4.72 -19.52
CA THR A 128 3.00 -3.85 -18.67
C THR A 128 2.76 -2.48 -19.27
N SER A 129 3.48 -2.15 -20.35
CA SER A 129 3.35 -0.85 -21.01
C SER A 129 1.97 -0.64 -21.61
N VAL A 130 1.35 0.47 -21.25
CA VAL A 130 0.20 1.04 -21.94
C VAL A 130 0.70 1.84 -23.11
N VAL A 131 0.21 1.57 -24.32
CA VAL A 131 0.65 2.24 -25.55
C VAL A 131 -0.53 2.59 -26.44
N GLY A 132 -0.43 3.71 -27.17
CA GLY A 132 -1.44 4.14 -28.15
C GLY A 132 -2.84 4.28 -27.53
N ALA A 133 -2.98 5.02 -26.44
CA ALA A 133 -4.24 5.17 -25.70
C ALA A 133 -4.47 6.62 -25.25
N ILE A 134 -5.69 6.92 -24.83
CA ILE A 134 -6.04 8.16 -24.14
C ILE A 134 -6.44 7.76 -22.72
N ASP A 135 -5.78 8.35 -21.71
CA ASP A 135 -5.98 8.03 -20.30
C ASP A 135 -6.57 9.22 -19.54
N ILE A 136 -7.39 8.96 -18.56
CA ILE A 136 -8.00 9.95 -17.67
C ILE A 136 -7.38 9.78 -16.30
N GLN A 137 -6.52 10.69 -15.94
CA GLN A 137 -5.78 10.64 -14.67
C GLN A 137 -6.31 11.65 -13.65
N THR A 138 -6.14 11.29 -12.41
CA THR A 138 -6.34 12.16 -11.25
C THR A 138 -5.11 12.03 -10.35
N PRO A 139 -4.94 12.89 -9.33
CA PRO A 139 -3.92 12.68 -8.32
C PRO A 139 -3.97 11.31 -7.63
N ALA A 140 -5.16 10.70 -7.59
CA ALA A 140 -5.38 9.38 -6.99
C ALA A 140 -5.21 8.19 -7.97
N GLY A 141 -4.86 8.45 -9.24
CA GLY A 141 -4.66 7.42 -10.26
C GLY A 141 -5.62 7.55 -11.46
N SER A 142 -5.57 6.58 -12.39
CA SER A 142 -6.43 6.53 -13.56
C SER A 142 -7.90 6.26 -13.16
N LEU A 143 -8.82 6.98 -13.78
CA LEU A 143 -10.28 6.75 -13.67
C LEU A 143 -10.81 5.90 -14.82
N GLY A 144 -10.06 5.78 -15.89
CA GLY A 144 -10.44 5.04 -17.08
C GLY A 144 -9.53 5.39 -18.26
N ARG A 145 -9.48 4.47 -19.21
CA ARG A 145 -8.57 4.55 -20.35
C ARG A 145 -9.23 3.95 -21.58
N THR A 146 -8.89 4.48 -22.75
CA THR A 146 -9.26 3.86 -23.99
C THR A 146 -8.44 2.59 -24.24
N LYS A 147 -8.84 1.77 -25.20
CA LYS A 147 -8.12 0.54 -25.54
C LYS A 147 -6.66 0.86 -25.94
N SER A 148 -5.72 0.15 -25.33
CA SER A 148 -4.31 0.21 -25.70
C SER A 148 -4.09 -0.46 -27.06
N ARG A 149 -3.35 0.22 -27.97
CA ARG A 149 -3.11 -0.23 -29.33
C ARG A 149 -1.62 -0.49 -29.56
N ARG A 150 -1.30 -1.72 -29.98
CA ARG A 150 0.05 -2.17 -30.29
C ARG A 150 0.19 -2.41 -31.81
N GLY A 151 1.41 -2.32 -32.33
CA GLY A 151 1.71 -2.55 -33.75
C GLY A 151 1.20 -1.42 -34.63
N THR A 152 0.71 -1.78 -35.83
CA THR A 152 0.18 -0.84 -36.82
C THR A 152 -1.33 -0.94 -36.89
N SER A 153 -2.04 0.17 -36.74
CA SER A 153 -3.49 0.26 -36.92
C SER A 153 -3.85 1.58 -37.59
N ASP A 154 -4.80 1.53 -38.48
CA ASP A 154 -5.41 2.76 -39.04
C ASP A 154 -6.26 3.46 -37.99
N TRP A 155 -6.71 4.70 -38.29
CA TRP A 155 -7.54 5.52 -37.42
C TRP A 155 -8.72 4.77 -36.85
N GLN A 156 -8.82 4.73 -35.53
CA GLN A 156 -9.92 4.16 -34.78
C GLN A 156 -10.46 5.19 -33.82
N GLU A 157 -11.79 5.33 -33.76
CA GLU A 157 -12.42 6.12 -32.72
C GLU A 157 -12.46 5.31 -31.43
N GLU A 158 -11.85 5.86 -30.38
CA GLU A 158 -11.83 5.28 -29.06
C GLU A 158 -12.67 6.13 -28.11
N HIS A 159 -13.27 5.51 -27.11
CA HIS A 159 -14.00 6.25 -26.11
C HIS A 159 -13.94 5.55 -24.74
N VAL A 160 -14.16 6.34 -23.69
CA VAL A 160 -14.30 5.87 -22.30
C VAL A 160 -15.25 6.79 -21.55
N THR A 161 -16.10 6.21 -20.72
CA THR A 161 -17.01 6.95 -19.84
C THR A 161 -16.48 6.88 -18.41
N PHE A 162 -16.47 8.02 -17.73
CA PHE A 162 -15.96 8.11 -16.37
C PHE A 162 -16.78 9.07 -15.51
N ARG A 163 -16.69 8.85 -14.19
CA ARG A 163 -17.28 9.75 -13.20
C ARG A 163 -16.18 10.55 -12.50
N VAL A 164 -16.41 11.85 -12.39
CA VAL A 164 -15.45 12.78 -11.76
C VAL A 164 -15.41 12.57 -10.25
N GLY A 165 -14.24 12.24 -9.73
CA GLY A 165 -13.98 12.21 -8.29
C GLY A 165 -13.58 13.58 -7.72
N SER A 166 -13.47 13.71 -6.40
CA SER A 166 -12.90 14.89 -5.77
C SER A 166 -11.36 14.88 -5.92
N PRO A 167 -10.68 16.01 -6.15
CA PRO A 167 -11.20 17.39 -6.07
C PRO A 167 -11.81 17.92 -7.39
N GLY A 168 -12.05 17.10 -8.38
CA GLY A 168 -12.52 17.53 -9.69
C GLY A 168 -11.41 17.87 -10.68
N GLU A 169 -10.16 17.69 -10.28
CA GLU A 169 -8.97 17.82 -11.12
C GLU A 169 -8.78 16.57 -11.98
N ILE A 170 -8.74 16.76 -13.28
CA ILE A 170 -8.63 15.69 -14.28
C ILE A 170 -7.52 16.05 -15.26
N ASP A 171 -6.64 15.10 -15.53
CA ASP A 171 -5.66 15.17 -16.60
C ASP A 171 -6.10 14.24 -17.74
N ILE A 172 -6.35 14.80 -18.94
CA ILE A 172 -6.54 14.03 -20.16
C ILE A 172 -5.16 13.80 -20.75
N VAL A 173 -4.74 12.54 -20.85
CA VAL A 173 -3.37 12.16 -21.20
C VAL A 173 -3.35 11.33 -22.47
N LEU A 174 -2.66 11.83 -23.50
CA LEU A 174 -2.37 11.13 -24.74
C LEU A 174 -1.11 10.29 -24.53
N VAL A 175 -1.25 8.99 -24.65
CA VAL A 175 -0.23 8.03 -24.27
C VAL A 175 0.41 7.41 -25.52
N HIS A 176 1.65 7.79 -25.83
CA HIS A 176 2.47 6.99 -26.73
C HIS A 176 2.91 5.73 -25.99
N SER A 177 3.52 5.91 -24.77
CA SER A 177 3.81 4.82 -23.86
C SER A 177 3.83 5.31 -22.41
N MET A 178 3.28 4.49 -21.49
CA MET A 178 3.22 4.72 -20.06
C MET A 178 3.50 3.41 -19.30
N GLN A 179 4.12 3.50 -18.13
CA GLN A 179 4.56 2.36 -17.30
C GLN A 179 5.70 1.52 -17.90
N GLY A 180 6.20 1.88 -19.08
CA GLY A 180 7.29 1.26 -19.78
C GLY A 180 7.65 2.05 -21.02
N ARG A 181 8.66 1.62 -21.76
CA ARG A 181 9.15 2.28 -22.98
C ARG A 181 8.62 1.59 -24.23
N ALA A 182 8.40 2.35 -25.29
CA ALA A 182 8.02 1.84 -26.60
C ALA A 182 8.75 2.56 -27.72
N THR A 183 8.83 1.91 -28.89
CA THR A 183 9.22 2.50 -30.18
C THR A 183 7.99 2.62 -31.07
N GLY A 184 8.13 3.27 -32.24
CA GLY A 184 7.03 3.46 -33.19
C GLY A 184 6.33 4.79 -33.02
N LYS A 185 5.17 4.94 -33.65
CA LYS A 185 4.44 6.21 -33.71
C LYS A 185 3.01 6.06 -33.25
N ALA A 186 2.48 7.10 -32.59
CA ALA A 186 1.08 7.23 -32.29
C ALA A 186 0.58 8.61 -32.71
N TRP A 187 -0.55 8.67 -33.42
CA TRP A 187 -1.25 9.89 -33.78
C TRP A 187 -2.54 10.01 -33.00
N PHE A 188 -2.88 11.24 -32.64
CA PHE A 188 -4.10 11.59 -31.91
C PHE A 188 -4.82 12.74 -32.61
N ASP A 189 -6.15 12.65 -32.70
CA ASP A 189 -6.96 13.67 -33.36
C ASP A 189 -8.37 13.73 -32.78
N GLY A 190 -9.03 14.86 -32.92
CA GLY A 190 -10.45 15.04 -32.62
C GLY A 190 -10.86 14.65 -31.21
N ILE A 191 -10.10 15.04 -30.19
CA ILE A 191 -10.37 14.71 -28.77
C ILE A 191 -11.63 15.47 -28.32
N ARG A 192 -12.62 14.74 -27.82
CA ARG A 192 -13.90 15.31 -27.37
C ARG A 192 -14.20 14.89 -25.94
N LEU A 193 -14.77 15.81 -25.18
CA LEU A 193 -15.24 15.58 -23.84
C LEU A 193 -16.67 16.09 -23.69
N GLU A 194 -17.60 15.16 -23.50
CA GLU A 194 -19.03 15.44 -23.51
C GLU A 194 -19.66 15.04 -22.17
N PRO A 195 -20.44 15.93 -21.52
CA PRO A 195 -21.17 15.56 -20.31
C PRO A 195 -22.30 14.58 -20.65
N ILE A 196 -22.43 13.55 -19.83
CA ILE A 196 -23.58 12.65 -19.88
C ILE A 196 -24.63 13.14 -18.88
N ALA A 197 -25.80 13.48 -19.36
CA ALA A 197 -26.90 13.87 -18.51
C ALA A 197 -27.40 12.65 -17.71
N GLU A 198 -27.19 12.65 -16.41
CA GLU A 198 -27.91 11.76 -15.53
C GLU A 198 -29.33 12.37 -15.32
N ALA A 199 -30.36 11.55 -15.43
CA ALA A 199 -31.66 11.97 -14.96
C ALA A 199 -31.53 12.44 -13.51
N ALA A 200 -31.87 13.68 -13.23
CA ALA A 200 -31.75 14.27 -11.91
C ALA A 200 -32.31 13.29 -10.87
N SER A 201 -31.42 12.66 -10.09
CA SER A 201 -31.80 11.59 -9.17
C SER A 201 -32.40 12.17 -7.89
N THR A 202 -33.45 12.97 -8.04
CA THR A 202 -34.37 13.36 -6.94
C THR A 202 -35.29 12.21 -6.55
N GLY A 203 -35.32 11.13 -7.34
CA GLY A 203 -36.15 9.95 -7.15
C GLY A 203 -35.47 8.84 -6.34
N VAL A 204 -36.29 7.90 -5.91
CA VAL A 204 -35.86 6.64 -5.31
C VAL A 204 -35.53 5.67 -6.43
N GLU A 205 -34.35 5.08 -6.42
CA GLU A 205 -33.97 4.00 -7.34
C GLU A 205 -34.50 2.66 -6.83
N ASP A 206 -35.08 1.86 -7.73
CA ASP A 206 -35.52 0.50 -7.41
C ASP A 206 -34.38 -0.51 -7.73
N VAL A 207 -34.05 -1.33 -6.75
CA VAL A 207 -33.04 -2.41 -6.85
C VAL A 207 -33.70 -3.73 -6.44
N ARG A 208 -33.73 -4.69 -7.35
CA ARG A 208 -34.25 -6.04 -7.09
C ARG A 208 -33.09 -6.97 -6.82
N ILE A 209 -33.02 -7.49 -5.61
CA ILE A 209 -32.01 -8.49 -5.20
C ILE A 209 -32.61 -9.88 -5.38
N SER A 210 -31.99 -10.70 -6.23
CA SER A 210 -32.35 -12.09 -6.43
C SER A 210 -31.66 -12.98 -5.40
N SER A 211 -32.29 -14.07 -4.99
CA SER A 211 -31.64 -15.14 -4.20
C SER A 211 -30.61 -15.93 -5.00
N ARG A 212 -30.53 -15.74 -6.31
CA ARG A 212 -29.59 -16.43 -7.19
C ARG A 212 -28.16 -15.94 -6.99
N ARG A 213 -27.27 -16.90 -6.83
CA ARG A 213 -25.84 -16.64 -6.70
C ARG A 213 -25.28 -16.09 -8.01
N LEU A 214 -24.42 -15.09 -7.92
CA LEU A 214 -23.69 -14.53 -9.06
C LEU A 214 -22.48 -15.42 -9.42
N THR A 215 -21.84 -16.03 -8.42
CA THR A 215 -20.66 -16.90 -8.56
C THR A 215 -20.95 -18.28 -7.97
N ARG A 216 -20.20 -19.29 -8.44
CA ARG A 216 -20.31 -20.67 -7.94
C ARG A 216 -19.64 -20.87 -6.59
N LEU A 217 -18.56 -20.13 -6.33
CA LEU A 217 -17.80 -20.17 -5.09
C LEU A 217 -18.12 -18.96 -4.23
N PRO A 218 -18.04 -19.10 -2.90
CA PRO A 218 -18.18 -17.98 -1.99
C PRO A 218 -16.95 -17.06 -2.06
N ILE A 219 -17.10 -15.86 -1.51
CA ILE A 219 -16.00 -14.95 -1.26
C ILE A 219 -15.06 -15.57 -0.24
N ASP A 220 -13.80 -15.71 -0.59
CA ASP A 220 -12.78 -16.20 0.33
C ASP A 220 -12.31 -15.09 1.28
N ALA A 221 -12.01 -15.43 2.53
CA ALA A 221 -11.47 -14.48 3.50
C ALA A 221 -10.17 -13.82 3.03
N LYS A 222 -9.41 -14.51 2.19
CA LYS A 222 -8.14 -14.02 1.62
C LYS A 222 -8.31 -12.90 0.59
N GLN A 223 -9.53 -12.55 0.17
CA GLN A 223 -9.77 -11.30 -0.58
C GLN A 223 -9.57 -10.05 0.29
N GLY A 224 -9.54 -10.19 1.63
CA GLY A 224 -9.15 -9.16 2.59
C GLY A 224 -7.67 -9.24 2.99
N GLY A 225 -6.79 -9.61 2.08
CA GLY A 225 -5.36 -9.77 2.33
C GLY A 225 -4.61 -8.46 2.57
N GLN A 226 -3.48 -8.58 3.28
CA GLN A 226 -2.58 -7.46 3.59
C GLN A 226 -1.14 -7.82 3.21
N PHE A 227 -0.28 -6.81 3.11
CA PHE A 227 1.06 -6.92 2.58
C PHE A 227 2.08 -6.25 3.47
N ILE A 228 3.20 -6.95 3.71
CA ILE A 228 4.40 -6.40 4.33
C ILE A 228 5.64 -6.75 3.51
N GLU A 229 6.61 -5.86 3.51
CA GLU A 229 7.94 -6.08 2.93
C GLU A 229 8.99 -5.29 3.72
N PRO A 230 10.27 -5.65 3.64
CA PRO A 230 11.37 -4.80 4.08
C PRO A 230 11.43 -3.52 3.23
N LEU A 231 10.59 -2.55 3.56
CA LEU A 231 10.44 -1.27 2.88
C LEU A 231 10.44 -0.14 3.90
N CYS A 232 11.54 0.58 3.96
CA CYS A 232 11.71 1.75 4.80
C CYS A 232 11.27 1.50 6.26
N THR A 233 10.27 2.18 6.74
CA THR A 233 9.81 2.07 8.13
C THR A 233 8.73 1.00 8.36
N LEU A 234 8.32 0.24 7.34
CA LEU A 234 7.15 -0.64 7.47
C LEU A 234 7.34 -1.67 8.59
N ILE A 235 8.33 -2.56 8.48
CA ILE A 235 8.58 -3.61 9.49
C ILE A 235 9.03 -3.02 10.83
N PRO A 236 10.00 -2.08 10.89
CA PRO A 236 10.37 -1.45 12.16
C PRO A 236 9.19 -0.81 12.90
N SER A 237 8.25 -0.16 12.19
CA SER A 237 7.06 0.45 12.79
C SER A 237 6.06 -0.54 13.39
N MET A 238 6.12 -1.81 12.99
CA MET A 238 5.31 -2.87 13.58
C MET A 238 5.87 -3.39 14.90
N THR A 239 7.15 -3.13 15.19
CA THR A 239 7.84 -3.66 16.36
C THR A 239 7.72 -2.74 17.57
N ALA A 240 7.75 -3.34 18.78
CA ALA A 240 7.78 -2.63 20.06
C ALA A 240 9.20 -2.16 20.44
N GLN A 241 10.22 -2.49 19.66
CA GLN A 241 11.60 -2.05 19.80
C GLN A 241 11.68 -0.57 19.43
N GLN A 242 12.29 0.27 20.29
CA GLN A 242 12.24 1.73 20.15
C GLN A 242 13.57 2.37 19.77
N VAL A 243 14.69 1.64 19.85
CA VAL A 243 16.02 2.19 19.54
C VAL A 243 16.21 2.30 18.03
N ASN A 244 16.57 3.46 17.54
CA ASN A 244 17.03 3.65 16.17
C ASN A 244 18.53 3.42 16.08
N SER A 245 19.04 2.88 14.97
CA SER A 245 20.46 2.57 14.81
C SER A 245 20.97 1.61 15.90
N THR A 246 20.37 0.44 15.98
CA THR A 246 20.66 -0.55 17.02
C THR A 246 22.11 -1.06 17.02
N SER A 247 22.78 -1.03 15.86
CA SER A 247 24.16 -1.49 15.63
C SER A 247 25.06 -0.46 14.94
N PHE A 248 24.64 0.82 14.94
CA PHE A 248 25.44 1.96 14.43
C PHE A 248 25.76 1.92 12.93
N GLU A 249 25.11 1.08 12.16
CA GLU A 249 25.35 0.88 10.73
C GLU A 249 24.41 1.70 9.83
N ASP A 250 23.52 2.49 10.43
CA ASP A 250 22.50 3.21 9.68
C ASP A 250 23.09 4.27 8.78
N GLU A 251 22.75 4.15 7.53
CA GLU A 251 22.77 5.27 6.62
C GLU A 251 21.49 6.12 6.79
N PRO A 252 21.46 7.34 6.24
CA PRO A 252 20.23 8.14 6.24
C PRO A 252 19.04 7.34 5.73
N PRO A 253 17.81 7.56 6.27
CA PRO A 253 16.63 6.80 5.88
C PRO A 253 16.46 6.79 4.38
N CYS A 254 16.22 5.62 3.83
CA CYS A 254 15.99 5.45 2.44
C CYS A 254 14.69 6.07 2.02
N ASN A 255 14.82 6.89 1.04
CA ASN A 255 13.70 7.29 0.22
C ASN A 255 14.24 7.83 -1.09
N PHE A 256 13.86 7.26 -2.23
CA PHE A 256 14.24 7.79 -3.54
C PHE A 256 13.92 9.27 -3.70
N VAL A 257 12.82 9.72 -3.12
CA VAL A 257 12.37 11.12 -3.18
C VAL A 257 13.17 12.00 -2.23
N TYR A 258 13.63 11.49 -1.10
CA TYR A 258 14.28 12.24 -0.03
C TYR A 258 15.79 12.03 0.04
N ARG A 259 16.36 11.20 -0.81
CA ARG A 259 17.82 11.07 -0.98
C ARG A 259 18.37 12.30 -1.69
N ARG A 260 18.49 13.39 -0.96
CA ARG A 260 19.15 14.60 -1.43
C ARG A 260 20.40 14.84 -0.59
N GLU A 261 21.38 15.52 -1.16
CA GLU A 261 22.58 15.92 -0.41
C GLU A 261 22.25 16.78 0.80
N THR A 262 21.08 17.42 0.78
CA THR A 262 20.55 18.24 1.89
C THR A 262 19.92 17.40 2.99
N ASP A 263 19.57 16.15 2.75
CA ASP A 263 18.95 15.25 3.72
C ASP A 263 20.00 14.63 4.62
N LYS A 264 20.83 15.46 5.20
CA LYS A 264 21.79 15.08 6.23
C LYS A 264 21.03 14.74 7.50
N VAL A 265 20.49 13.54 7.56
CA VAL A 265 19.90 13.01 8.79
C VAL A 265 21.02 12.88 9.80
N GLN A 266 20.88 13.56 10.92
CA GLN A 266 21.78 13.37 12.06
C GLN A 266 21.65 11.92 12.51
N ARG A 267 22.76 11.30 12.88
CA ARG A 267 22.71 9.98 13.51
C ARG A 267 21.83 10.04 14.74
N PRO A 268 20.96 9.06 14.98
CA PRO A 268 20.08 9.09 16.15
C PRO A 268 20.85 9.15 17.48
N TRP A 269 22.03 8.56 17.54
CA TRP A 269 22.91 8.62 18.69
C TRP A 269 23.80 9.84 18.64
N TYR A 270 23.91 10.55 19.77
CA TYR A 270 24.79 11.71 19.93
C TYR A 270 25.66 11.59 21.18
N PRO A 271 26.88 12.18 21.19
CA PRO A 271 27.75 12.24 22.35
C PRO A 271 27.09 12.96 23.54
N ASP A 272 27.28 12.43 24.76
CA ASP A 272 26.73 13.01 25.99
C ASP A 272 27.78 12.97 27.13
N GLY A 273 27.64 13.88 28.12
CA GLY A 273 28.55 14.02 29.25
C GLY A 273 29.75 14.90 28.96
N ALA A 274 30.93 14.49 29.38
CA ALA A 274 32.18 15.23 29.18
C ALA A 274 32.72 15.07 27.74
N VAL A 275 31.91 15.48 26.75
CA VAL A 275 32.17 15.28 25.30
C VAL A 275 33.53 15.84 24.87
N HIS A 276 33.95 16.98 25.43
CA HIS A 276 35.24 17.64 25.13
C HIS A 276 36.47 16.91 25.65
N LEU A 277 36.32 15.93 26.53
CA LEU A 277 37.37 15.09 27.11
C LEU A 277 37.39 13.68 26.50
N ALA A 278 36.43 13.34 25.71
CA ALA A 278 36.25 11.99 25.14
C ALA A 278 36.40 11.98 23.63
N THR A 279 36.74 10.83 23.07
CA THR A 279 36.79 10.56 21.63
C THR A 279 35.70 9.57 21.27
N PHE A 280 34.90 9.92 20.26
CA PHE A 280 33.83 9.08 19.75
C PHE A 280 34.13 8.66 18.31
N SER A 281 34.16 7.36 18.05
CA SER A 281 34.44 6.80 16.71
C SER A 281 33.67 5.53 16.46
N LEU A 282 33.56 5.13 15.20
CA LEU A 282 33.11 3.80 14.82
C LEU A 282 34.33 2.89 14.72
N ASP A 283 34.26 1.72 15.36
CA ASP A 283 35.27 0.68 15.31
C ASP A 283 34.85 -0.39 14.29
N THR A 284 35.72 -0.64 13.30
CA THR A 284 35.53 -1.64 12.24
C THR A 284 36.34 -2.92 12.45
N GLU A 285 37.22 -2.95 13.46
CA GLU A 285 38.13 -4.09 13.63
C GLU A 285 37.44 -5.29 14.29
N ASN A 286 36.58 -5.04 15.28
CA ASN A 286 35.95 -6.13 16.05
C ASN A 286 34.53 -5.73 16.52
N PRO A 287 33.58 -5.47 15.61
CA PRO A 287 32.19 -5.30 16.00
C PRO A 287 31.61 -6.59 16.57
N PHE A 288 30.53 -6.50 17.38
CA PHE A 288 29.79 -7.68 17.83
C PHE A 288 28.98 -8.25 16.65
N ASN A 289 28.40 -7.36 15.88
CA ASN A 289 27.53 -7.69 14.76
C ASN A 289 27.76 -6.69 13.60
N GLY A 290 27.57 -7.13 12.36
CA GLY A 290 27.70 -6.27 11.19
C GLY A 290 29.14 -5.80 10.93
N LYS A 291 29.30 -4.52 10.59
CA LYS A 291 30.58 -3.94 10.11
C LYS A 291 31.18 -2.97 11.10
N VAL A 292 30.41 -2.39 12.00
CA VAL A 292 30.86 -1.33 12.90
C VAL A 292 30.29 -1.48 14.31
N SER A 293 30.99 -0.97 15.32
CA SER A 293 30.48 -0.74 16.67
C SER A 293 30.84 0.66 17.15
N GLN A 294 30.07 1.22 18.11
CA GLN A 294 30.41 2.52 18.71
C GLN A 294 31.53 2.38 19.70
N ARG A 295 32.64 3.10 19.48
CA ARG A 295 33.78 3.21 20.40
C ARG A 295 33.76 4.57 21.09
N ILE A 296 33.94 4.59 22.41
CA ILE A 296 34.07 5.78 23.26
C ILE A 296 35.31 5.64 24.09
N GLU A 297 36.25 6.60 23.97
CA GLU A 297 37.48 6.66 24.75
C GLU A 297 37.43 7.90 25.66
N LEU A 298 37.64 7.70 26.97
CA LEU A 298 37.70 8.75 27.95
C LEU A 298 39.00 8.59 28.78
N PRO A 299 40.06 9.37 28.47
CA PRO A 299 41.40 9.16 29.08
C PRO A 299 41.55 9.80 30.46
N VAL A 300 40.53 10.45 31.00
CA VAL A 300 40.59 11.21 32.24
C VAL A 300 39.76 10.55 33.36
N THR A 301 40.22 10.72 34.62
CA THR A 301 39.51 10.30 35.84
C THR A 301 38.43 11.33 36.21
N ASN A 302 37.46 10.92 37.04
CA ASN A 302 36.41 11.79 37.61
C ASN A 302 35.57 12.54 36.54
N ALA A 303 35.46 12.00 35.36
CA ALA A 303 34.59 12.45 34.29
C ALA A 303 33.77 11.27 33.76
N ARG A 304 32.61 11.59 33.17
CA ARG A 304 31.71 10.61 32.56
C ARG A 304 31.45 11.01 31.13
N ALA A 305 31.52 10.05 30.22
CA ALA A 305 31.14 10.23 28.83
C ALA A 305 30.35 9.02 28.32
N GLY A 306 29.50 9.23 27.36
CA GLY A 306 28.65 8.21 26.76
C GLY A 306 27.91 8.73 25.54
N ILE A 307 26.90 7.99 25.17
CA ILE A 307 26.00 8.35 24.08
C ILE A 307 24.57 8.40 24.58
N SER A 308 23.77 9.22 23.90
CA SER A 308 22.34 9.37 24.19
C SER A 308 21.52 9.29 22.90
N GLN A 309 20.29 8.85 23.03
CA GLN A 309 19.27 8.90 21.98
C GLN A 309 17.96 9.39 22.61
N ASP A 310 17.25 10.26 21.89
CA ASP A 310 15.94 10.79 22.29
C ASP A 310 14.80 10.06 21.54
N GLY A 311 13.56 10.43 21.87
CA GLY A 311 12.39 9.98 21.14
C GLY A 311 11.67 8.76 21.71
N PHE A 312 12.10 8.27 22.89
CA PHE A 312 11.46 7.11 23.51
C PHE A 312 10.11 7.47 24.13
N TYR A 313 9.12 6.65 23.85
CA TYR A 313 7.82 6.71 24.51
C TYR A 313 7.77 5.75 25.68
N LEU A 314 7.50 6.29 26.86
CA LEU A 314 7.35 5.48 28.07
C LEU A 314 5.93 5.62 28.62
N LYS A 315 5.30 4.50 28.94
CA LYS A 315 3.96 4.43 29.52
C LYS A 315 4.06 4.12 30.99
N LYS A 316 3.39 4.92 31.84
CA LYS A 316 3.34 4.77 33.29
C LYS A 316 3.05 3.32 33.70
N GLY A 317 3.86 2.82 34.62
CA GLY A 317 3.70 1.50 35.21
C GLY A 317 4.37 0.36 34.43
N LEU A 318 4.67 0.53 33.14
CA LEU A 318 5.36 -0.51 32.35
C LEU A 318 6.84 -0.60 32.68
N VAL A 319 7.38 -1.81 32.58
CA VAL A 319 8.81 -2.09 32.63
C VAL A 319 9.35 -2.12 31.21
N TYR A 320 10.44 -1.38 30.98
CA TYR A 320 11.19 -1.38 29.74
C TYR A 320 12.50 -2.14 29.95
N ARG A 321 12.76 -3.11 29.08
CA ARG A 321 13.96 -3.94 29.11
C ARG A 321 14.93 -3.43 28.09
N LEU A 322 16.12 -3.01 28.57
CA LEU A 322 17.27 -2.68 27.75
C LEU A 322 18.12 -3.95 27.62
N ASN A 323 18.52 -4.25 26.40
CA ASN A 323 19.47 -5.30 26.08
C ASN A 323 20.51 -4.77 25.11
N LEU A 324 21.78 -4.96 25.34
CA LEU A 324 22.88 -4.48 24.52
C LEU A 324 24.13 -5.34 24.68
N HIS A 325 25.05 -5.22 23.74
CA HIS A 325 26.35 -5.84 23.84
C HIS A 325 27.41 -4.78 24.19
N VAL A 326 28.24 -5.10 25.16
CA VAL A 326 29.33 -4.23 25.66
C VAL A 326 30.64 -4.94 25.60
N ARG A 327 31.69 -4.18 25.28
CA ARG A 327 33.12 -4.58 25.39
C ARG A 327 33.88 -3.39 25.94
N GLY A 328 34.96 -3.64 26.71
CA GLY A 328 35.77 -2.57 27.25
C GLY A 328 36.90 -3.04 28.10
N GLU A 329 37.68 -2.11 28.64
CA GLU A 329 38.67 -2.41 29.61
C GLU A 329 38.05 -2.91 30.94
N PRO A 330 38.66 -3.87 31.66
CA PRO A 330 38.05 -4.45 32.87
C PRO A 330 37.76 -3.44 34.00
N SER A 331 38.40 -2.29 33.97
CA SER A 331 38.18 -1.18 34.93
C SER A 331 36.90 -0.40 34.63
N VAL A 332 36.42 -0.45 33.38
CA VAL A 332 35.23 0.27 32.94
C VAL A 332 33.96 -0.37 33.49
N GLN A 333 33.12 0.46 34.14
CA GLN A 333 31.81 0.09 34.57
C GLN A 333 30.76 0.97 33.79
N ALA A 334 30.07 0.35 32.84
CA ALA A 334 29.04 0.99 32.10
C ALA A 334 27.73 1.10 32.92
N ARG A 335 26.96 2.14 32.63
CA ARG A 335 25.60 2.29 33.18
C ARG A 335 24.64 2.81 32.13
N ALA A 336 23.36 2.53 32.33
CA ALA A 336 22.27 3.05 31.51
C ALA A 336 21.31 3.88 32.37
N THR A 337 20.73 4.93 31.78
CA THR A 337 19.80 5.83 32.44
C THR A 337 18.70 6.21 31.48
N LEU A 338 17.43 6.22 31.95
CA LEU A 338 16.33 6.87 31.25
C LEU A 338 16.03 8.21 31.89
N ARG A 339 15.94 9.26 31.05
CA ARG A 339 15.64 10.64 31.44
C ARG A 339 14.35 11.10 30.77
N GLY A 340 13.56 11.93 31.46
CA GLY A 340 12.39 12.62 30.90
C GLY A 340 12.57 14.13 31.01
N GLY A 341 11.66 14.93 30.44
CA GLY A 341 11.72 16.38 30.42
C GLY A 341 11.78 17.07 31.79
N GLY A 342 11.48 16.36 32.91
CA GLY A 342 11.58 16.80 34.28
C GLY A 342 12.73 16.21 35.07
N GLY A 343 13.65 15.44 34.48
CA GLY A 343 14.78 14.82 35.15
C GLY A 343 14.87 13.30 34.96
N LEU A 344 15.42 12.59 35.94
CA LEU A 344 15.59 11.13 35.91
C LEU A 344 14.24 10.42 35.98
N VAL A 345 13.92 9.63 34.99
CA VAL A 345 12.75 8.70 35.00
C VAL A 345 13.08 7.47 35.88
N SER A 346 14.34 7.06 35.87
CA SER A 346 14.85 5.95 36.66
C SER A 346 16.18 6.30 37.28
N THR A 347 16.52 5.64 38.39
CA THR A 347 17.93 5.64 38.89
C THR A 347 18.82 4.99 37.83
N PRO A 348 20.08 5.48 37.65
CA PRO A 348 21.03 4.83 36.78
C PRO A 348 21.20 3.34 37.15
N VAL A 349 21.14 2.47 36.16
CA VAL A 349 21.31 1.03 36.33
C VAL A 349 22.70 0.64 35.89
N SER A 350 23.48 -0.08 36.75
CA SER A 350 24.77 -0.62 36.36
C SER A 350 24.59 -1.71 35.31
N LEU A 351 25.38 -1.63 34.24
CA LEU A 351 25.50 -2.67 33.21
C LEU A 351 26.62 -3.67 33.50
N GLY A 352 27.27 -3.53 34.68
CA GLY A 352 28.37 -4.36 35.10
C GLY A 352 29.76 -3.83 34.64
N HIS A 353 30.80 -4.55 35.01
CA HIS A 353 32.17 -4.34 34.52
C HIS A 353 32.31 -4.93 33.11
N THR A 354 32.98 -4.22 32.25
CA THR A 354 33.29 -4.69 30.91
C THR A 354 34.48 -5.68 30.88
N SER A 355 34.66 -6.34 29.78
CA SER A 355 35.79 -7.21 29.49
C SER A 355 36.29 -6.99 28.06
N GLN A 356 37.46 -7.49 27.73
CA GLN A 356 38.04 -7.47 26.38
C GLN A 356 37.20 -8.29 25.36
N ARG A 357 36.22 -9.08 25.83
CA ARG A 357 35.27 -9.83 24.99
C ARG A 357 33.91 -9.18 25.06
N TRP A 358 33.17 -9.27 23.98
CA TRP A 358 31.76 -8.86 23.93
C TRP A 358 30.96 -9.68 24.96
N THR A 359 30.18 -8.99 25.77
CA THR A 359 29.25 -9.55 26.73
C THR A 359 27.88 -8.91 26.62
N GLU A 360 26.84 -9.69 26.78
CA GLU A 360 25.48 -9.18 26.86
C GLU A 360 25.25 -8.47 28.21
N ALA A 361 24.73 -7.26 28.18
CA ALA A 361 24.32 -6.48 29.34
C ALA A 361 22.84 -6.18 29.30
N LYS A 362 22.21 -6.19 30.49
CA LYS A 362 20.75 -5.98 30.62
C LYS A 362 20.43 -4.97 31.72
N ALA A 363 19.38 -4.17 31.51
CA ALA A 363 18.81 -3.30 32.52
C ALA A 363 17.28 -3.26 32.40
N GLU A 364 16.60 -3.02 33.50
CA GLU A 364 15.16 -2.82 33.55
C GLU A 364 14.83 -1.44 34.13
N PHE A 365 13.88 -0.75 33.46
CA PHE A 365 13.41 0.56 33.87
C PHE A 365 11.91 0.57 34.02
N ARG A 366 11.39 0.89 35.19
CA ARG A 366 9.96 1.07 35.42
C ARG A 366 9.59 2.54 35.25
N ALA A 367 8.76 2.81 34.25
CA ALA A 367 8.25 4.16 34.00
C ALA A 367 7.30 4.63 35.11
N ARG A 368 7.58 5.80 35.69
CA ARG A 368 6.76 6.40 36.77
C ARG A 368 5.64 7.27 36.25
N GLU A 369 5.75 7.74 35.03
CA GLU A 369 4.79 8.59 34.33
C GLU A 369 4.79 8.31 32.84
N ASP A 370 3.80 8.82 32.10
CA ASP A 370 3.78 8.80 30.65
C ASP A 370 4.72 9.88 30.10
N ILE A 371 5.65 9.49 29.23
CA ILE A 371 6.66 10.38 28.64
C ILE A 371 6.69 10.18 27.13
N ASN A 372 6.51 11.24 26.38
CA ASN A 372 6.47 11.20 24.91
C ASN A 372 7.85 11.38 24.25
N ASN A 373 8.85 11.81 24.98
CA ASN A 373 10.20 12.04 24.47
C ASN A 373 11.23 11.81 25.58
N ALA A 374 11.38 10.56 25.98
CA ALA A 374 12.42 10.20 26.92
C ALA A 374 13.77 10.04 26.20
N THR A 375 14.86 10.17 26.97
CA THR A 375 16.24 9.98 26.52
C THR A 375 16.80 8.72 27.15
N LEU A 376 17.35 7.82 26.35
CA LEU A 376 18.21 6.75 26.82
C LEU A 376 19.67 7.24 26.77
N ASN A 377 20.37 7.18 27.90
CA ASN A 377 21.79 7.46 28.01
C ASN A 377 22.54 6.20 28.42
N ILE A 378 23.66 5.93 27.79
CA ILE A 378 24.60 4.86 28.13
C ILE A 378 25.98 5.52 28.31
N ASP A 379 26.55 5.48 29.53
CA ASP A 379 27.78 6.15 29.85
C ASP A 379 28.69 5.31 30.77
N PHE A 380 29.92 5.75 30.96
CA PHE A 380 30.86 5.19 31.93
C PHE A 380 31.72 6.30 32.55
N GLU A 381 32.36 5.98 33.68
CA GLU A 381 33.34 6.84 34.30
C GLU A 381 34.78 6.42 33.92
N GLY A 382 35.52 7.40 33.39
CA GLY A 382 36.91 7.16 32.97
C GLY A 382 37.93 7.02 34.08
N PRO A 383 39.16 6.66 33.75
CA PRO A 383 39.66 6.47 32.40
C PRO A 383 39.33 5.10 31.84
N GLY A 384 39.25 5.01 30.49
CA GLY A 384 39.07 3.74 29.80
C GLY A 384 38.40 3.84 28.44
N ILE A 385 38.12 2.70 27.85
CA ILE A 385 37.48 2.59 26.55
C ILE A 385 36.27 1.66 26.67
N LEU A 386 35.12 2.12 26.12
CA LEU A 386 33.87 1.38 26.03
C LEU A 386 33.50 1.19 24.57
N TRP A 387 33.11 -0.02 24.19
CA TRP A 387 32.46 -0.31 22.91
C TRP A 387 31.03 -0.77 23.16
N LEU A 388 30.12 -0.33 22.29
CA LEU A 388 28.68 -0.62 22.34
C LEU A 388 28.21 -1.14 21.00
N ASP A 389 27.32 -2.14 21.04
CA ASP A 389 26.69 -2.70 19.85
C ASP A 389 25.33 -3.33 20.18
N ARG A 390 24.44 -3.49 19.18
CA ARG A 390 23.14 -4.17 19.27
C ARG A 390 22.30 -3.74 20.48
N ILE A 391 21.91 -2.49 20.52
CA ILE A 391 21.14 -1.89 21.61
C ILE A 391 19.65 -1.99 21.30
N TYR A 392 18.86 -2.52 22.24
CA TYR A 392 17.39 -2.64 22.13
C TYR A 392 16.71 -2.19 23.40
N LEU A 393 15.59 -1.48 23.27
CA LEU A 393 14.72 -1.10 24.38
C LEU A 393 13.28 -1.50 24.07
N ILE A 394 12.73 -2.45 24.82
CA ILE A 394 11.41 -3.05 24.57
C ILE A 394 10.58 -3.02 25.85
N GLY A 395 9.32 -2.58 25.73
CA GLY A 395 8.34 -2.61 26.81
C GLY A 395 7.86 -4.04 27.11
N GLU A 396 7.61 -4.36 28.38
CA GLU A 396 7.10 -5.70 28.82
C GLU A 396 5.75 -6.09 28.21
N ASN A 397 5.01 -5.12 27.68
CA ASN A 397 3.73 -5.32 27.00
C ASN A 397 3.87 -5.71 25.52
N ALA A 398 5.09 -5.82 25.00
CA ALA A 398 5.32 -6.28 23.65
C ALA A 398 4.71 -7.67 23.41
N VAL A 399 3.89 -7.81 22.39
CA VAL A 399 3.25 -9.08 22.06
C VAL A 399 4.29 -10.03 21.45
N LEU A 400 4.38 -11.24 21.97
CA LEU A 400 5.45 -12.21 21.65
C LEU A 400 6.87 -11.63 21.86
N GLY A 401 7.02 -10.58 22.69
CA GLY A 401 8.30 -9.91 22.94
C GLY A 401 8.80 -9.02 21.78
N ILE A 402 8.03 -8.86 20.72
CA ILE A 402 8.46 -8.20 19.47
C ILE A 402 7.47 -7.12 19.03
N TRP A 403 6.18 -7.47 18.93
CA TRP A 403 5.20 -6.68 18.23
C TRP A 403 4.54 -5.59 19.09
N ARG A 404 4.23 -4.49 18.50
CA ARG A 404 3.45 -3.42 19.13
C ARG A 404 2.03 -3.90 19.43
N PRO A 405 1.54 -3.73 20.67
CA PRO A 405 0.19 -4.17 21.07
C PRO A 405 -0.93 -3.49 20.26
N ASP A 406 -0.78 -2.21 19.91
CA ASP A 406 -1.75 -1.44 19.14
C ASP A 406 -1.86 -1.94 17.69
N VAL A 407 -0.75 -2.27 17.05
CA VAL A 407 -0.71 -2.85 15.69
C VAL A 407 -1.35 -4.25 15.69
N VAL A 408 -1.01 -5.11 16.68
CA VAL A 408 -1.61 -6.44 16.78
C VAL A 408 -3.12 -6.36 17.05
N ALA A 409 -3.55 -5.43 17.89
CA ALA A 409 -4.99 -5.22 18.16
C ALA A 409 -5.72 -4.75 16.89
N ALA A 410 -5.13 -3.84 16.10
CA ALA A 410 -5.68 -3.40 14.83
C ALA A 410 -5.79 -4.57 13.84
N LEU A 411 -4.76 -5.40 13.69
CA LEU A 411 -4.79 -6.58 12.83
C LEU A 411 -5.88 -7.58 13.24
N LYS A 412 -6.00 -7.88 14.53
CA LYS A 412 -7.07 -8.78 15.04
C LYS A 412 -8.46 -8.24 14.76
N ALA A 413 -8.64 -6.92 14.83
CA ALA A 413 -9.93 -6.28 14.55
C ALA A 413 -10.23 -6.21 13.04
N MET A 414 -9.22 -6.05 12.18
CA MET A 414 -9.35 -6.05 10.72
C MET A 414 -9.70 -7.46 10.20
N LYS A 415 -9.13 -8.50 10.79
CA LYS A 415 -9.28 -9.92 10.39
C LYS A 415 -8.81 -10.19 8.96
N PRO A 416 -7.56 -9.91 8.61
CA PRO A 416 -7.04 -10.27 7.30
C PRO A 416 -7.07 -11.79 7.11
N GLY A 417 -7.54 -12.27 5.95
CA GLY A 417 -7.54 -13.72 5.66
C GLY A 417 -6.16 -14.25 5.28
N VAL A 418 -5.28 -13.38 4.81
CA VAL A 418 -3.89 -13.69 4.43
C VAL A 418 -3.03 -12.46 4.64
N ILE A 419 -1.78 -12.68 5.05
CA ILE A 419 -0.75 -11.63 5.00
C ILE A 419 0.40 -12.15 4.14
N ARG A 420 0.89 -11.34 3.22
CA ARG A 420 2.02 -11.65 2.35
C ARG A 420 3.29 -10.99 2.83
N PHE A 421 4.36 -11.76 2.97
CA PHE A 421 5.73 -11.28 3.09
C PHE A 421 6.38 -11.38 1.72
N GLY A 422 6.70 -10.23 1.11
CA GLY A 422 7.12 -10.20 -0.28
C GLY A 422 7.61 -8.83 -0.74
N GLY A 423 7.18 -8.41 -1.92
CA GLY A 423 7.54 -7.14 -2.53
C GLY A 423 8.88 -7.13 -3.25
N THR A 424 9.27 -5.98 -3.81
CA THR A 424 10.52 -5.84 -4.56
C THR A 424 11.75 -6.13 -3.69
N ALA A 425 11.67 -5.85 -2.38
CA ALA A 425 12.76 -6.11 -1.44
C ALA A 425 13.13 -7.60 -1.34
N ILE A 426 12.21 -8.52 -1.65
CA ILE A 426 12.47 -9.96 -1.56
C ILE A 426 13.54 -10.41 -2.55
N GLU A 427 13.71 -9.73 -3.67
CA GLU A 427 14.69 -10.08 -4.69
C GLU A 427 16.15 -9.79 -4.27
N SER A 428 16.35 -9.17 -3.10
CA SER A 428 17.65 -9.01 -2.43
C SER A 428 17.68 -9.62 -1.02
N TYR A 429 16.57 -10.20 -0.54
CA TYR A 429 16.45 -10.73 0.82
C TYR A 429 17.06 -12.13 0.96
N GLU A 430 17.83 -12.35 2.03
CA GLU A 430 18.40 -13.64 2.41
C GLU A 430 17.64 -14.18 3.63
N TRP A 431 16.70 -15.08 3.42
CA TRP A 431 15.84 -15.61 4.47
C TRP A 431 16.62 -16.32 5.56
N ASP A 432 17.71 -17.00 5.20
CA ASP A 432 18.54 -17.78 6.14
C ASP A 432 19.47 -16.92 7.02
N GLU A 433 19.63 -15.64 6.69
CA GLU A 433 20.24 -14.62 7.54
C GLU A 433 19.23 -13.96 8.50
N SER A 434 17.94 -14.24 8.31
CA SER A 434 16.83 -13.63 9.05
C SER A 434 16.13 -14.60 10.00
N ILE A 435 16.74 -15.74 10.29
CA ILE A 435 16.23 -16.75 11.24
C ILE A 435 17.17 -16.93 12.43
N GLY A 436 16.68 -17.59 13.49
CA GLY A 436 17.42 -17.80 14.74
C GLY A 436 17.49 -16.54 15.62
N PRO A 437 18.43 -16.47 16.59
CA PRO A 437 18.51 -15.37 17.55
C PRO A 437 18.70 -14.02 16.87
N TRP A 438 17.75 -13.11 17.09
CA TRP A 438 17.69 -11.80 16.42
C TRP A 438 18.90 -10.88 16.73
N ASP A 439 19.54 -11.03 17.89
CA ASP A 439 20.75 -10.29 18.27
C ASP A 439 21.99 -10.66 17.42
N LYS A 440 21.92 -11.81 16.73
CA LYS A 440 23.00 -12.30 15.85
C LYS A 440 22.72 -12.07 14.37
N ARG A 441 21.51 -11.64 14.02
CA ARG A 441 21.17 -11.36 12.62
C ARG A 441 21.84 -10.08 12.16
N ILE A 442 22.35 -10.06 10.94
CA ILE A 442 23.06 -8.90 10.40
C ILE A 442 22.06 -7.94 9.75
N PRO A 443 22.10 -6.63 10.06
CA PRO A 443 21.36 -5.64 9.30
C PRO A 443 21.73 -5.67 7.82
N PHE A 444 20.77 -5.44 6.93
CA PHE A 444 21.01 -5.45 5.50
C PHE A 444 20.39 -4.24 4.81
N THR A 445 21.00 -3.80 3.70
CA THR A 445 20.44 -2.74 2.87
C THR A 445 19.37 -3.35 1.97
N THR A 446 18.14 -2.82 2.05
CA THR A 446 17.03 -3.28 1.22
C THR A 446 17.20 -2.85 -0.24
N TRP A 447 16.39 -3.42 -1.14
CA TRP A 447 16.28 -2.91 -2.52
C TRP A 447 15.99 -1.41 -2.56
N TRP A 448 15.21 -0.91 -1.61
CA TRP A 448 14.82 0.49 -1.51
C TRP A 448 15.94 1.39 -0.98
N GLY A 449 17.08 0.77 -0.56
CA GLY A 449 18.31 1.41 -0.12
C GLY A 449 18.31 1.92 1.31
N ASP A 450 17.31 1.59 2.11
CA ASP A 450 17.29 1.76 3.56
C ASP A 450 17.93 0.56 4.26
N LEU A 451 18.37 0.75 5.49
CA LEU A 451 18.89 -0.33 6.33
C LEU A 451 17.74 -0.98 7.11
N GLU A 452 17.48 -2.26 6.83
CA GLU A 452 16.60 -3.10 7.65
C GLU A 452 17.43 -3.70 8.79
N PRO A 453 17.06 -3.47 10.06
CA PRO A 453 17.81 -4.00 11.20
C PRO A 453 17.72 -5.52 11.37
N ASN A 454 16.92 -6.20 10.54
CA ASN A 454 16.70 -7.65 10.52
C ASN A 454 16.19 -8.20 11.86
N PHE A 455 15.43 -7.38 12.57
CA PHE A 455 14.83 -7.74 13.85
C PHE A 455 13.65 -8.71 13.68
N VAL A 456 12.95 -8.59 12.56
CA VAL A 456 11.84 -9.46 12.16
C VAL A 456 12.23 -10.20 10.90
N GLY A 457 12.16 -11.52 10.96
CA GLY A 457 12.27 -12.40 9.80
C GLY A 457 10.98 -13.16 9.53
N GLU A 458 11.07 -14.14 8.64
CA GLU A 458 9.88 -14.93 8.24
C GLU A 458 9.32 -15.79 9.39
N GLU A 459 10.13 -16.17 10.39
CA GLU A 459 9.64 -16.90 11.57
C GLU A 459 8.67 -16.05 12.39
N GLU A 460 9.07 -14.83 12.75
CA GLU A 460 8.25 -13.87 13.48
C GLU A 460 7.01 -13.48 12.66
N PHE A 461 7.16 -13.35 11.35
CA PHE A 461 6.05 -13.09 10.44
C PHE A 461 5.00 -14.22 10.49
N VAL A 462 5.42 -15.48 10.38
CA VAL A 462 4.49 -16.63 10.46
C VAL A 462 3.80 -16.69 11.83
N GLN A 463 4.53 -16.43 12.91
CA GLN A 463 3.96 -16.37 14.27
C GLN A 463 2.92 -15.25 14.40
N LEU A 464 3.19 -14.07 13.82
CA LEU A 464 2.23 -12.97 13.77
C LEU A 464 0.96 -13.38 13.01
N CYS A 465 1.10 -13.99 11.84
CA CYS A 465 -0.04 -14.47 11.06
C CYS A 465 -0.92 -15.43 11.90
N ARG A 466 -0.34 -16.41 12.56
CA ARG A 466 -1.05 -17.34 13.44
C ARG A 466 -1.76 -16.62 14.59
N LEU A 467 -1.09 -15.64 15.21
CA LEU A 467 -1.63 -14.86 16.32
C LEU A 467 -2.86 -14.03 15.92
N VAL A 468 -2.92 -13.53 14.70
CA VAL A 468 -4.03 -12.70 14.20
C VAL A 468 -5.08 -13.50 13.41
N GLY A 469 -4.83 -14.80 13.18
CA GLY A 469 -5.74 -15.69 12.46
C GLY A 469 -5.67 -15.54 10.92
N ALA A 470 -4.53 -15.09 10.39
CA ALA A 470 -4.27 -14.98 8.96
C ALA A 470 -3.43 -16.15 8.45
N GLU A 471 -3.61 -16.52 7.17
CA GLU A 471 -2.68 -17.42 6.50
C GLU A 471 -1.39 -16.67 6.11
N PRO A 472 -0.21 -17.21 6.38
CA PRO A 472 1.03 -16.68 5.85
C PRO A 472 1.19 -17.03 4.37
N LEU A 473 1.57 -16.04 3.55
CA LEU A 473 2.04 -16.22 2.18
C LEU A 473 3.45 -15.67 2.09
N ILE A 474 4.40 -16.53 1.77
CA ILE A 474 5.83 -16.17 1.63
C ILE A 474 6.19 -16.10 0.15
N CYS A 475 6.82 -14.98 -0.24
CA CYS A 475 7.41 -14.81 -1.55
C CYS A 475 8.87 -15.25 -1.52
N LEU A 476 9.21 -16.25 -2.32
CA LEU A 476 10.57 -16.75 -2.48
C LEU A 476 11.38 -15.80 -3.37
N ARG A 477 12.60 -15.50 -2.99
CA ARG A 477 13.53 -14.82 -3.87
C ARG A 477 13.82 -15.69 -5.09
N TRP A 478 13.67 -15.11 -6.28
CA TRP A 478 14.01 -15.76 -7.54
C TRP A 478 15.40 -15.36 -8.04
N THR A 479 15.75 -14.08 -7.93
CA THR A 479 17.00 -13.52 -8.46
C THR A 479 18.22 -14.18 -7.83
N GLY A 480 19.00 -14.88 -8.68
CA GLY A 480 20.24 -15.55 -8.26
C GLY A 480 20.04 -16.82 -7.42
N LYS A 481 18.82 -17.36 -7.34
CA LYS A 481 18.49 -18.57 -6.57
C LYS A 481 18.18 -19.76 -7.49
N THR A 482 18.39 -20.96 -6.96
CA THR A 482 18.17 -22.23 -7.63
C THR A 482 16.91 -22.94 -7.12
N PRO A 483 16.39 -23.97 -7.81
CA PRO A 483 15.33 -24.83 -7.27
C PRO A 483 15.66 -25.42 -5.89
N ALA A 484 16.96 -25.75 -5.64
CA ALA A 484 17.40 -26.30 -4.35
C ALA A 484 17.31 -25.26 -3.22
N ASP A 485 17.58 -23.97 -3.49
CA ASP A 485 17.43 -22.91 -2.50
C ASP A 485 15.95 -22.74 -2.09
N ALA A 486 15.04 -22.77 -3.05
CA ALA A 486 13.60 -22.72 -2.78
C ALA A 486 13.12 -23.94 -1.96
N ALA A 487 13.59 -25.13 -2.30
CA ALA A 487 13.30 -26.35 -1.54
C ALA A 487 13.85 -26.28 -0.10
N ALA A 488 15.05 -25.75 0.08
CA ALA A 488 15.68 -25.59 1.40
C ALA A 488 14.87 -24.64 2.31
N GLN A 489 14.38 -23.52 1.76
CA GLN A 489 13.52 -22.60 2.52
C GLN A 489 12.19 -23.28 2.91
N VAL A 490 11.52 -23.96 1.99
CA VAL A 490 10.29 -24.72 2.30
C VAL A 490 10.57 -25.84 3.32
N GLU A 491 11.70 -26.54 3.22
CA GLU A 491 12.08 -27.58 4.18
C GLU A 491 12.31 -27.00 5.59
N TYR A 492 12.90 -25.80 5.69
CA TYR A 492 13.06 -25.15 6.97
C TYR A 492 11.70 -24.90 7.65
N PHE A 493 10.72 -24.40 6.90
CA PHE A 493 9.41 -24.07 7.45
C PHE A 493 8.50 -25.29 7.62
N ASN A 494 8.51 -26.22 6.70
CA ASN A 494 7.54 -27.31 6.64
C ASN A 494 8.11 -28.71 6.86
N GLY A 495 9.44 -28.88 6.77
CA GLY A 495 10.08 -30.17 6.93
C GLY A 495 9.94 -30.72 8.34
N SER A 496 9.99 -32.05 8.48
CA SER A 496 9.99 -32.72 9.77
C SER A 496 11.25 -32.39 10.58
N ALA A 497 11.22 -32.59 11.89
CA ALA A 497 12.39 -32.35 12.77
C ALA A 497 13.59 -33.24 12.42
N GLU A 498 13.42 -34.32 11.68
CA GLU A 498 14.48 -35.22 11.20
C GLU A 498 15.14 -34.71 9.91
N SER A 499 14.49 -33.81 9.16
CA SER A 499 15.09 -33.22 7.95
C SER A 499 16.19 -32.21 8.31
N ALA A 500 17.04 -31.82 7.34
CA ALA A 500 18.11 -30.86 7.59
C ALA A 500 17.55 -29.48 8.00
N GLY A 501 16.58 -28.98 7.26
CA GLY A 501 15.88 -27.70 7.55
C GLY A 501 15.14 -27.77 8.89
N GLY A 502 14.39 -28.85 9.14
CA GLY A 502 13.65 -29.04 10.39
C GLY A 502 14.54 -29.13 11.63
N ARG A 503 15.73 -29.76 11.54
CA ARG A 503 16.72 -29.74 12.62
C ARG A 503 17.24 -28.34 12.90
N ARG A 504 17.54 -27.56 11.86
CA ARG A 504 17.97 -26.16 12.00
C ARG A 504 16.87 -25.31 12.68
N ARG A 505 15.61 -25.48 12.27
CA ARG A 505 14.45 -24.83 12.91
C ARG A 505 14.33 -25.20 14.39
N ALA A 506 14.49 -26.50 14.73
CA ALA A 506 14.43 -26.97 16.11
C ALA A 506 15.58 -26.38 16.96
N GLN A 507 16.79 -26.25 16.41
CA GLN A 507 17.91 -25.56 17.06
C GLN A 507 17.63 -24.07 17.31
N ASN A 508 16.85 -23.43 16.47
CA ASN A 508 16.37 -22.06 16.64
C ASN A 508 15.19 -21.93 17.61
N GLY A 509 14.78 -23.05 18.25
CA GLY A 509 13.77 -23.05 19.31
C GLY A 509 12.37 -23.48 18.88
N HIS A 510 12.15 -23.90 17.62
CA HIS A 510 10.84 -24.32 17.11
C HIS A 510 10.91 -25.71 16.46
N SER A 511 10.55 -26.74 17.23
CA SER A 511 10.64 -28.14 16.78
C SER A 511 9.58 -28.50 15.74
N ASP A 512 8.35 -27.98 15.92
CA ASP A 512 7.24 -28.32 15.04
C ASP A 512 7.30 -27.56 13.69
N PRO A 513 6.85 -28.17 12.57
CA PRO A 513 6.70 -27.46 11.31
C PRO A 513 5.76 -26.26 11.42
N TYR A 514 6.12 -25.16 10.79
CA TYR A 514 5.26 -23.98 10.71
C TYR A 514 4.04 -24.20 9.81
N GLN A 515 4.08 -25.18 8.88
CA GLN A 515 3.01 -25.52 7.97
C GLN A 515 2.57 -24.33 7.12
N VAL A 516 3.51 -23.61 6.53
CA VAL A 516 3.25 -22.53 5.59
C VAL A 516 2.68 -23.10 4.30
N LYS A 517 1.47 -22.70 3.96
CA LYS A 517 0.73 -23.27 2.84
C LYS A 517 0.99 -22.58 1.50
N TYR A 518 1.19 -21.27 1.49
CA TYR A 518 1.25 -20.45 0.29
C TYR A 518 2.67 -19.94 0.02
N TRP A 519 3.19 -20.27 -1.18
CA TRP A 519 4.55 -19.93 -1.62
C TRP A 519 4.50 -19.28 -3.00
N GLN A 520 5.00 -18.06 -3.12
CA GLN A 520 5.07 -17.35 -4.39
C GLN A 520 6.49 -17.40 -4.95
N ILE A 521 6.65 -17.70 -6.23
CA ILE A 521 7.94 -17.74 -6.92
C ILE A 521 8.24 -16.36 -7.48
N GLY A 522 9.13 -15.62 -6.82
CA GLY A 522 9.59 -14.29 -7.23
C GLY A 522 8.54 -13.19 -7.11
N ASN A 523 9.02 -11.93 -7.13
CA ASN A 523 8.20 -10.74 -7.09
C ASN A 523 8.43 -9.90 -8.35
N GLU A 524 7.34 -9.59 -9.10
CA GLU A 524 7.40 -8.73 -10.30
C GLU A 524 8.42 -9.19 -11.34
N ILE A 525 8.71 -10.47 -11.39
CA ILE A 525 9.61 -11.10 -12.35
C ILE A 525 8.81 -11.76 -13.48
N GLY A 526 9.31 -11.64 -14.69
CA GLY A 526 8.74 -12.25 -15.89
C GLY A 526 9.78 -12.40 -17.00
N GLY A 527 9.37 -12.99 -18.10
CA GLY A 527 10.22 -13.25 -19.27
C GLY A 527 10.67 -14.70 -19.39
N ALA A 528 11.35 -15.02 -20.49
CA ALA A 528 11.62 -16.40 -20.89
C ALA A 528 12.43 -17.21 -19.85
N GLU A 529 13.37 -16.57 -19.18
CA GLU A 529 14.18 -17.22 -18.14
C GLU A 529 13.33 -17.57 -16.91
N TYR A 530 12.51 -16.61 -16.45
CA TYR A 530 11.56 -16.86 -15.37
C TYR A 530 10.58 -17.99 -15.74
N ASP A 531 9.95 -17.89 -16.90
CA ASP A 531 8.95 -18.86 -17.37
C ASP A 531 9.52 -20.28 -17.38
N ALA A 532 10.75 -20.46 -17.89
CA ALA A 532 11.45 -21.75 -17.92
C ALA A 532 11.81 -22.28 -16.53
N SER A 533 12.05 -21.39 -15.56
CA SER A 533 12.45 -21.75 -14.19
C SER A 533 11.28 -22.20 -13.29
N VAL A 534 10.04 -21.83 -13.63
CA VAL A 534 8.86 -22.10 -12.79
C VAL A 534 8.68 -23.59 -12.53
N LYS A 535 8.81 -24.43 -13.56
CA LYS A 535 8.63 -25.87 -13.41
C LYS A 535 9.65 -26.52 -12.46
N PRO A 536 10.97 -26.38 -12.67
CA PRO A 536 11.95 -27.01 -11.78
C PRO A 536 11.87 -26.48 -10.33
N ILE A 537 11.55 -25.20 -10.13
CA ILE A 537 11.35 -24.63 -8.78
C ILE A 537 10.11 -25.24 -8.13
N ALA A 538 8.98 -25.30 -8.83
CA ALA A 538 7.74 -25.86 -8.31
C ALA A 538 7.88 -27.37 -7.98
N GLU A 539 8.57 -28.14 -8.82
CA GLU A 539 8.87 -29.55 -8.57
C GLU A 539 9.74 -29.72 -7.32
N ALA A 540 10.77 -28.89 -7.14
CA ALA A 540 11.63 -28.93 -5.97
C ALA A 540 10.86 -28.61 -4.68
N ILE A 541 10.02 -27.58 -4.68
CA ILE A 541 9.14 -27.23 -3.56
C ILE A 541 8.19 -28.40 -3.22
N LYS A 542 7.51 -28.95 -4.24
CA LYS A 542 6.56 -30.06 -4.06
C LYS A 542 7.21 -31.36 -3.62
N SER A 543 8.51 -31.56 -3.89
CA SER A 543 9.26 -32.70 -3.37
C SER A 543 9.45 -32.68 -1.87
N VAL A 544 9.47 -31.46 -1.28
CA VAL A 544 9.55 -31.26 0.18
C VAL A 544 8.17 -31.38 0.82
N ASP A 545 7.20 -30.65 0.29
CA ASP A 545 5.82 -30.66 0.79
C ASP A 545 4.83 -30.60 -0.39
N PRO A 546 4.23 -31.74 -0.76
CA PRO A 546 3.29 -31.81 -1.89
C PRO A 546 1.97 -31.05 -1.62
N THR A 547 1.68 -30.68 -0.39
CA THR A 547 0.41 -30.05 0.00
C THR A 547 0.39 -28.53 -0.19
N VAL A 548 1.55 -27.90 -0.30
CA VAL A 548 1.65 -26.42 -0.43
C VAL A 548 1.02 -25.93 -1.74
N LYS A 549 0.67 -24.65 -1.74
CA LYS A 549 0.08 -23.94 -2.86
C LYS A 549 1.12 -23.01 -3.48
N ILE A 550 1.31 -23.12 -4.79
CA ILE A 550 2.34 -22.38 -5.51
C ILE A 550 1.69 -21.27 -6.34
N LEU A 551 2.22 -20.06 -6.17
CA LEU A 551 1.85 -18.85 -6.89
C LEU A 551 2.96 -18.47 -7.86
N SER A 552 2.61 -18.06 -9.08
CA SER A 552 3.58 -17.44 -9.99
C SER A 552 3.86 -15.97 -9.59
N SER A 553 4.81 -15.34 -10.26
CA SER A 553 4.89 -13.90 -10.39
C SER A 553 3.98 -13.43 -11.53
N PHE A 554 4.34 -12.40 -12.30
CA PHE A 554 3.50 -11.87 -13.39
C PHE A 554 2.99 -12.97 -14.32
N PRO A 555 1.66 -13.07 -14.53
CA PRO A 555 1.09 -14.13 -15.34
C PRO A 555 1.43 -13.95 -16.82
N SER A 556 1.76 -15.07 -17.49
CA SER A 556 1.89 -15.16 -18.94
C SER A 556 1.46 -16.53 -19.43
N ASP A 557 1.15 -16.65 -20.71
CA ASP A 557 0.84 -17.93 -21.33
C ASP A 557 2.00 -18.92 -21.17
N GLU A 558 3.25 -18.45 -21.30
CA GLU A 558 4.44 -19.29 -21.16
C GLU A 558 4.65 -19.75 -19.72
N THR A 559 4.45 -18.87 -18.73
CA THR A 559 4.47 -19.24 -17.30
C THR A 559 3.51 -20.40 -17.04
N LEU A 560 2.29 -20.34 -17.60
CA LEU A 560 1.27 -21.36 -17.42
C LEU A 560 1.59 -22.66 -18.15
N LYS A 561 2.18 -22.59 -19.35
CA LYS A 561 2.62 -23.78 -20.09
C LYS A 561 3.71 -24.52 -19.32
N HIS A 562 4.73 -23.81 -18.83
CA HIS A 562 5.82 -24.41 -18.06
C HIS A 562 5.35 -24.92 -16.70
N GLY A 563 4.50 -24.16 -16.00
CA GLY A 563 3.97 -24.51 -14.68
C GLY A 563 2.73 -25.42 -14.68
N GLN A 564 2.35 -25.97 -15.85
CA GLN A 564 1.12 -26.74 -16.00
C GLN A 564 1.00 -27.91 -15.01
N GLY A 565 -0.09 -27.94 -14.26
CA GLY A 565 -0.34 -28.95 -13.22
C GLY A 565 0.36 -28.71 -11.88
N LEU A 566 1.32 -27.77 -11.81
CA LEU A 566 2.09 -27.42 -10.60
C LEU A 566 1.61 -26.13 -9.94
N LEU A 567 1.32 -25.09 -10.74
CA LEU A 567 0.81 -23.81 -10.24
C LEU A 567 -0.63 -23.95 -9.74
N ASP A 568 -0.91 -23.32 -8.61
CA ASP A 568 -2.24 -23.17 -8.02
C ASP A 568 -2.86 -21.79 -8.31
N TYR A 569 -2.02 -20.76 -8.48
CA TYR A 569 -2.47 -19.39 -8.72
C TYR A 569 -1.61 -18.65 -9.74
N LEU A 570 -2.29 -17.75 -10.47
CA LEU A 570 -1.68 -16.64 -11.20
C LEU A 570 -1.69 -15.40 -10.33
N SER A 571 -0.60 -14.64 -10.30
CA SER A 571 -0.45 -13.53 -9.38
C SER A 571 -0.20 -12.20 -10.11
N PRO A 572 -1.25 -11.54 -10.64
CA PRO A 572 -1.13 -10.19 -11.17
C PRO A 572 -0.95 -9.18 -10.05
N HIS A 573 -0.30 -8.04 -10.36
CA HIS A 573 -0.33 -6.82 -9.55
C HIS A 573 -1.22 -5.78 -10.23
N GLN A 574 -2.05 -5.08 -9.46
CA GLN A 574 -3.05 -4.13 -9.98
C GLN A 574 -2.99 -2.81 -9.20
N TYR A 575 -2.37 -1.79 -9.80
CA TYR A 575 -2.19 -0.47 -9.19
C TYR A 575 -2.99 0.65 -9.90
N ALA A 576 -4.12 0.32 -10.45
CA ALA A 576 -5.05 1.28 -11.05
C ALA A 576 -6.49 0.78 -10.86
N VAL A 577 -6.80 0.30 -9.65
CA VAL A 577 -8.07 -0.40 -9.38
C VAL A 577 -9.33 0.49 -9.48
N ALA A 578 -9.18 1.80 -9.70
CA ALA A 578 -10.28 2.68 -10.04
C ALA A 578 -10.65 2.63 -11.53
N ASP A 579 -9.75 2.14 -12.38
CA ASP A 579 -9.98 1.91 -13.81
C ASP A 579 -10.67 0.55 -14.02
N PHE A 580 -11.94 0.48 -13.70
CA PHE A 580 -12.72 -0.76 -13.77
C PHE A 580 -12.85 -1.38 -15.16
N PRO A 581 -12.96 -0.61 -16.26
CA PRO A 581 -12.93 -1.19 -17.61
C PRO A 581 -11.65 -1.99 -17.86
N THR A 582 -10.48 -1.45 -17.53
CA THR A 582 -9.21 -2.16 -17.65
C THR A 582 -9.16 -3.38 -16.73
N MET A 583 -9.57 -3.25 -15.46
CA MET A 583 -9.61 -4.38 -14.52
C MET A 583 -10.54 -5.49 -15.00
N GLN A 584 -11.66 -5.14 -15.60
CA GLN A 584 -12.61 -6.11 -16.17
C GLN A 584 -11.99 -6.86 -17.35
N GLN A 585 -11.27 -6.17 -18.23
CA GLN A 585 -10.54 -6.76 -19.34
C GLN A 585 -9.43 -7.70 -18.83
N ASP A 586 -8.63 -7.26 -17.86
CA ASP A 586 -7.58 -8.07 -17.25
C ASP A 586 -8.15 -9.37 -16.65
N PHE A 587 -9.27 -9.29 -15.93
CA PHE A 587 -9.89 -10.48 -15.34
C PHE A 587 -10.51 -11.41 -16.39
N HIS A 588 -10.97 -10.86 -17.50
CA HIS A 588 -11.43 -11.66 -18.62
C HIS A 588 -10.26 -12.44 -19.25
N GLU A 589 -9.16 -11.78 -19.54
CA GLU A 589 -7.94 -12.39 -20.08
C GLU A 589 -7.36 -13.46 -19.14
N LEU A 590 -7.26 -13.17 -17.85
CA LEU A 590 -6.83 -14.10 -16.82
C LEU A 590 -7.74 -15.34 -16.76
N ARG A 591 -9.05 -15.17 -16.88
CA ARG A 591 -10.01 -16.30 -16.93
C ARG A 591 -9.79 -17.16 -18.16
N GLU A 592 -9.58 -16.57 -19.32
CA GLU A 592 -9.26 -17.32 -20.54
C GLU A 592 -7.94 -18.08 -20.42
N GLN A 593 -6.91 -17.47 -19.86
CA GLN A 593 -5.63 -18.14 -19.61
C GLN A 593 -5.78 -19.34 -18.67
N VAL A 594 -6.49 -19.16 -17.55
CA VAL A 594 -6.77 -20.23 -16.59
C VAL A 594 -7.53 -21.40 -17.24
N ILE A 595 -8.53 -21.11 -18.10
CA ILE A 595 -9.28 -22.15 -18.81
C ILE A 595 -8.39 -22.87 -19.83
N ARG A 596 -7.58 -22.14 -20.58
CA ARG A 596 -6.72 -22.68 -21.65
C ARG A 596 -5.62 -23.59 -21.13
N TYR A 597 -5.00 -23.23 -20.00
CA TYR A 597 -3.80 -23.88 -19.49
C TYR A 597 -3.99 -24.64 -18.16
N GLY A 598 -5.18 -24.63 -17.58
CA GLY A 598 -5.46 -25.24 -16.28
C GLY A 598 -5.30 -26.76 -16.24
N ALA A 599 -5.24 -27.45 -17.38
CA ALA A 599 -4.98 -28.92 -17.52
C ALA A 599 -5.80 -29.81 -16.55
N GLY A 600 -7.05 -29.45 -16.30
CA GLY A 600 -7.92 -30.23 -15.40
C GLY A 600 -7.68 -29.93 -13.90
N LYS A 601 -6.65 -29.17 -13.51
CA LYS A 601 -6.44 -28.63 -12.17
C LYS A 601 -7.01 -27.20 -12.10
N PRO A 602 -7.88 -26.89 -11.13
CA PRO A 602 -8.36 -25.52 -10.96
C PRO A 602 -7.19 -24.59 -10.60
N VAL A 603 -6.81 -23.69 -11.49
CA VAL A 603 -5.92 -22.57 -11.24
C VAL A 603 -6.79 -21.36 -10.94
N ARG A 604 -6.44 -20.56 -9.94
CA ARG A 604 -7.18 -19.37 -9.55
C ARG A 604 -6.29 -18.14 -9.64
N VAL A 605 -6.85 -16.98 -9.38
CA VAL A 605 -6.12 -15.70 -9.35
C VAL A 605 -5.86 -15.30 -7.91
N ALA A 606 -4.61 -14.95 -7.65
CA ALA A 606 -4.15 -14.29 -6.44
C ALA A 606 -3.60 -12.91 -6.83
N VAL A 607 -4.39 -11.86 -6.68
CA VAL A 607 -3.89 -10.49 -6.84
C VAL A 607 -2.99 -10.17 -5.66
N THR A 608 -1.68 -10.40 -5.81
CA THR A 608 -0.73 -10.36 -4.71
C THR A 608 -0.29 -8.95 -4.31
N GLU A 609 -0.59 -7.97 -5.14
CA GLU A 609 -0.55 -6.55 -4.77
C GLU A 609 -1.64 -5.77 -5.50
N TRP A 610 -2.35 -4.90 -4.78
CA TRP A 610 -3.25 -3.95 -5.39
C TRP A 610 -3.40 -2.66 -4.57
N ASN A 611 -3.63 -1.55 -5.25
CA ASN A 611 -4.06 -0.28 -4.68
C ASN A 611 -4.64 0.60 -5.80
N THR A 612 -5.18 1.77 -5.45
CA THR A 612 -5.70 2.74 -6.42
C THR A 612 -4.60 3.32 -7.31
N THR A 613 -3.37 3.36 -6.83
CA THR A 613 -2.17 3.76 -7.56
C THR A 613 -0.94 3.09 -6.97
N ALA A 614 0.10 2.83 -7.75
CA ALA A 614 1.45 2.52 -7.24
C ALA A 614 2.01 3.69 -6.42
N GLY A 615 1.44 4.85 -6.65
CA GLY A 615 1.73 6.09 -5.96
C GLY A 615 2.86 6.88 -6.63
N GLN A 616 2.79 8.18 -6.49
CA GLN A 616 3.96 9.01 -6.59
C GLN A 616 4.69 8.89 -5.26
N TRP A 617 5.95 8.52 -5.29
CA TRP A 617 6.76 8.40 -4.08
C TRP A 617 6.86 9.74 -3.36
N GLY A 618 6.88 9.71 -2.03
CA GLY A 618 6.92 10.89 -1.19
C GLY A 618 5.52 11.41 -0.78
N LEU A 619 5.36 12.72 -0.72
CA LEU A 619 4.14 13.37 -0.21
C LEU A 619 2.86 12.99 -0.97
N GLY A 620 2.97 12.68 -2.27
CA GLY A 620 1.82 12.23 -3.07
C GLY A 620 1.16 10.96 -2.56
N ARG A 621 1.88 10.11 -1.84
CA ARG A 621 1.30 8.90 -1.22
C ARG A 621 0.34 9.18 -0.06
N GLY A 622 0.35 10.39 0.50
CA GLY A 622 -0.65 10.81 1.49
C GLY A 622 -2.09 10.69 0.98
N MET A 623 -2.32 10.76 -0.32
CA MET A 623 -3.63 10.52 -0.93
C MET A 623 -4.18 9.12 -0.64
N LEU A 624 -3.32 8.14 -0.35
CA LEU A 624 -3.71 6.77 0.01
C LEU A 624 -4.31 6.67 1.43
N GLN A 625 -4.21 7.73 2.24
CA GLN A 625 -4.80 7.82 3.58
C GLN A 625 -6.15 8.53 3.63
N THR A 626 -6.65 9.00 2.48
CA THR A 626 -7.88 9.80 2.42
C THR A 626 -9.15 8.95 2.42
N LEU A 627 -10.30 9.59 2.71
CA LEU A 627 -11.62 8.99 2.52
C LEU A 627 -11.82 8.55 1.05
N GLY A 628 -11.33 9.33 0.09
CA GLY A 628 -11.42 9.00 -1.34
C GLY A 628 -10.74 7.66 -1.68
N ASN A 629 -9.56 7.40 -1.12
CA ASN A 629 -8.91 6.10 -1.26
C ASN A 629 -9.75 4.97 -0.63
N ALA A 630 -10.32 5.19 0.55
CA ALA A 630 -11.18 4.21 1.21
C ALA A 630 -12.40 3.85 0.36
N LEU A 631 -13.06 4.84 -0.25
CA LEU A 631 -14.21 4.63 -1.13
C LEU A 631 -13.80 3.90 -2.42
N SER A 632 -12.66 4.24 -3.01
CA SER A 632 -12.14 3.54 -4.20
C SER A 632 -11.75 2.10 -3.90
N CYS A 633 -11.09 1.84 -2.79
CA CYS A 633 -10.79 0.48 -2.32
C CYS A 633 -12.07 -0.32 -2.05
N ALA A 634 -13.11 0.30 -1.47
CA ALA A 634 -14.40 -0.33 -1.24
C ALA A 634 -15.10 -0.71 -2.55
N ARG A 635 -15.02 0.14 -3.59
CA ARG A 635 -15.54 -0.17 -4.94
C ARG A 635 -14.77 -1.34 -5.56
N TYR A 636 -13.46 -1.41 -5.37
CA TYR A 636 -12.67 -2.56 -5.83
C TYR A 636 -13.11 -3.86 -5.14
N HIS A 637 -13.40 -3.85 -3.85
CA HIS A 637 -13.97 -5.02 -3.17
C HIS A 637 -15.33 -5.41 -3.76
N ASN A 638 -16.23 -4.44 -3.99
CA ASN A 638 -17.49 -4.71 -4.67
C ASN A 638 -17.27 -5.33 -6.05
N PHE A 639 -16.22 -4.91 -6.77
CA PHE A 639 -15.86 -5.45 -8.07
C PHE A 639 -15.36 -6.89 -7.97
N ILE A 640 -14.38 -7.20 -7.09
CA ILE A 640 -13.82 -8.56 -6.98
C ILE A 640 -14.82 -9.57 -6.40
N HIS A 641 -15.84 -9.14 -5.63
CA HIS A 641 -16.95 -10.00 -5.24
C HIS A 641 -17.62 -10.65 -6.46
N ARG A 642 -17.73 -9.95 -7.59
CA ARG A 642 -18.32 -10.45 -8.83
C ARG A 642 -17.47 -11.54 -9.49
N TYR A 643 -16.23 -11.71 -9.06
CA TYR A 643 -15.25 -12.67 -9.55
C TYR A 643 -14.81 -13.66 -8.46
N ALA A 644 -15.64 -13.92 -7.45
CA ALA A 644 -15.29 -14.79 -6.33
C ALA A 644 -14.95 -16.24 -6.77
N ASP A 645 -15.39 -16.67 -7.94
CA ASP A 645 -15.03 -17.96 -8.56
C ASP A 645 -13.69 -17.94 -9.31
N LEU A 646 -13.12 -16.78 -9.59
CA LEU A 646 -11.81 -16.60 -10.21
C LEU A 646 -10.76 -16.11 -9.19
N VAL A 647 -11.07 -15.04 -8.45
CA VAL A 647 -10.16 -14.41 -7.49
C VAL A 647 -10.36 -15.03 -6.11
N GLU A 648 -9.35 -15.71 -5.58
CA GLU A 648 -9.37 -16.24 -4.22
C GLU A 648 -8.63 -15.33 -3.25
N ILE A 649 -7.53 -14.76 -3.68
CA ILE A 649 -6.63 -13.94 -2.87
C ILE A 649 -6.57 -12.55 -3.48
N ALA A 650 -6.71 -11.51 -2.64
CA ALA A 650 -6.45 -10.12 -3.05
C ALA A 650 -5.79 -9.37 -1.89
N ILE A 651 -4.55 -8.90 -2.10
CA ILE A 651 -3.67 -8.38 -1.08
C ILE A 651 -3.42 -6.90 -1.32
N ARG A 652 -3.91 -6.08 -0.38
CA ARG A 652 -3.72 -4.63 -0.46
C ARG A 652 -2.31 -4.24 -0.01
N SER A 653 -1.64 -3.39 -0.77
CA SER A 653 -0.34 -2.79 -0.49
C SER A 653 -0.53 -1.37 0.11
N ASN A 654 0.00 -0.97 1.30
CA ASN A 654 0.77 -1.72 2.27
C ASN A 654 0.04 -1.72 3.61
N LEU A 655 0.58 -2.42 4.63
CA LEU A 655 -0.11 -2.58 5.92
C LEU A 655 0.16 -1.42 6.89
N VAL A 656 1.43 -1.12 7.18
CA VAL A 656 1.82 -0.14 8.20
C VAL A 656 2.70 0.94 7.56
N ASP A 657 2.51 2.18 7.90
CA ASP A 657 3.27 3.39 7.48
C ASP A 657 3.65 3.41 5.98
N SER A 658 4.83 2.97 5.62
CA SER A 658 5.30 2.79 4.23
C SER A 658 5.00 4.01 3.34
N PHE A 659 5.55 5.18 3.71
CA PHE A 659 5.38 6.45 2.98
C PHE A 659 3.93 6.84 2.70
N GLY A 660 3.04 6.65 3.68
CA GLY A 660 1.64 7.04 3.56
C GLY A 660 0.73 6.05 2.82
N SER A 661 1.21 4.88 2.40
CA SER A 661 0.34 3.83 1.82
C SER A 661 -0.24 2.87 2.86
N GLY A 662 0.28 2.88 4.09
CA GLY A 662 -0.20 2.04 5.18
C GLY A 662 -1.64 2.36 5.60
N VAL A 663 -2.32 1.35 6.12
CA VAL A 663 -3.66 1.51 6.72
C VAL A 663 -3.60 1.71 8.23
N ILE A 664 -2.48 1.35 8.87
CA ILE A 664 -2.15 1.62 10.26
C ILE A 664 -0.98 2.60 10.25
N ILE A 665 -1.16 3.76 10.84
CA ILE A 665 -0.14 4.80 10.91
C ILE A 665 0.37 4.90 12.33
N THR A 666 1.68 4.73 12.51
CA THR A 666 2.28 4.64 13.83
C THR A 666 3.02 5.92 14.23
N GLY A 667 2.95 6.24 15.51
CA GLY A 667 3.81 7.21 16.20
C GLY A 667 4.58 6.50 17.30
N ALA A 668 5.35 7.25 18.07
CA ALA A 668 6.21 6.69 19.11
C ALA A 668 5.46 5.85 20.16
N GLY A 669 4.24 6.21 20.52
CA GLY A 669 3.49 5.54 21.59
C GLY A 669 2.09 5.07 21.25
N TRP A 670 1.57 5.44 20.08
CA TRP A 670 0.23 5.07 19.63
C TRP A 670 0.16 5.04 18.10
N SER A 671 -0.95 4.52 17.58
CA SER A 671 -1.26 4.53 16.17
C SER A 671 -2.64 5.12 15.91
N TYR A 672 -2.87 5.59 14.69
CA TYR A 672 -4.21 5.83 14.18
C TYR A 672 -4.47 5.00 12.93
N LEU A 673 -5.73 4.83 12.60
CA LEU A 673 -6.18 3.99 11.49
C LEU A 673 -6.62 4.88 10.32
N ALA A 674 -6.06 4.66 9.14
CA ALA A 674 -6.49 5.35 7.94
C ALA A 674 -7.94 4.93 7.57
N PRO A 675 -8.72 5.77 6.88
CA PRO A 675 -10.08 5.40 6.44
C PRO A 675 -10.16 4.07 5.70
N THR A 676 -9.13 3.73 4.92
CA THR A 676 -9.05 2.47 4.17
C THR A 676 -8.97 1.24 5.09
N TYR A 677 -8.39 1.36 6.30
CA TYR A 677 -8.43 0.29 7.29
C TYR A 677 -9.87 -0.15 7.59
N TYR A 678 -10.77 0.82 7.80
CA TYR A 678 -12.18 0.53 8.11
C TYR A 678 -12.92 -0.07 6.93
N ALA A 679 -12.56 0.30 5.70
CA ALA A 679 -13.07 -0.36 4.50
C ALA A 679 -12.65 -1.85 4.50
N GLN A 680 -11.36 -2.15 4.69
CA GLN A 680 -10.87 -3.54 4.79
C GLN A 680 -11.61 -4.32 5.90
N GLN A 681 -11.80 -3.71 7.08
CA GLN A 681 -12.51 -4.31 8.20
C GLN A 681 -13.98 -4.62 7.89
N LEU A 682 -14.68 -3.76 7.13
CA LEU A 682 -16.06 -4.03 6.74
C LEU A 682 -16.14 -5.17 5.73
N PHE A 683 -15.26 -5.18 4.73
CA PHE A 683 -15.27 -6.20 3.68
C PHE A 683 -14.82 -7.59 4.18
N SER A 684 -14.06 -7.68 5.28
CA SER A 684 -13.75 -8.96 5.91
C SER A 684 -15.01 -9.73 6.36
N ARG A 685 -16.13 -9.03 6.59
CA ARG A 685 -17.43 -9.64 6.95
C ARG A 685 -18.12 -10.36 5.78
N ALA A 686 -17.65 -10.17 4.53
CA ALA A 686 -18.16 -10.86 3.35
C ALA A 686 -17.66 -12.31 3.24
N SER A 687 -16.65 -12.69 4.04
CA SER A 687 -16.07 -14.03 4.02
C SER A 687 -17.12 -15.12 4.11
N GLN A 688 -16.97 -16.18 3.31
CA GLN A 688 -17.88 -17.33 3.20
C GLN A 688 -19.32 -16.96 2.80
N SER A 689 -19.50 -15.80 2.15
CA SER A 689 -20.80 -15.39 1.61
C SER A 689 -20.78 -15.46 0.08
N TYR A 690 -21.94 -15.68 -0.52
CA TYR A 690 -22.09 -15.76 -1.97
C TYR A 690 -22.60 -14.44 -2.53
N PRO A 691 -21.94 -13.84 -3.51
CA PRO A 691 -22.45 -12.69 -4.23
C PRO A 691 -23.76 -13.03 -4.94
N LEU A 692 -24.70 -12.11 -4.92
CA LEU A 692 -26.04 -12.28 -5.49
C LEU A 692 -26.21 -11.46 -6.76
N GLN A 693 -27.15 -11.90 -7.61
CA GLN A 693 -27.60 -11.14 -8.76
C GLN A 693 -28.49 -9.98 -8.34
N MET A 694 -28.34 -8.84 -9.00
CA MET A 694 -29.16 -7.65 -8.80
C MET A 694 -29.60 -7.08 -10.15
N GLU A 695 -30.83 -6.56 -10.19
CA GLU A 695 -31.34 -5.76 -11.28
C GLU A 695 -31.57 -4.33 -10.77
N ARG A 696 -31.14 -3.35 -11.56
CA ARG A 696 -31.23 -1.93 -11.23
C ARG A 696 -31.96 -1.16 -12.32
N THR A 697 -32.64 -0.09 -11.95
CA THR A 697 -33.29 0.81 -12.91
C THR A 697 -32.30 1.72 -13.63
N GLN A 698 -31.10 1.95 -13.07
CA GLN A 698 -30.03 2.70 -13.75
C GLN A 698 -29.52 1.94 -14.98
N GLN A 699 -29.56 2.56 -16.15
CA GLN A 699 -29.08 2.02 -17.43
C GLN A 699 -27.59 2.36 -17.66
N LEU A 700 -26.79 2.34 -16.59
CA LEU A 700 -25.34 2.60 -16.61
C LEU A 700 -24.56 1.30 -16.40
N GLU A 701 -23.34 1.26 -16.91
CA GLU A 701 -22.41 0.18 -16.58
C GLU A 701 -22.19 0.11 -15.08
N TRP A 702 -21.99 -1.09 -14.55
CA TRP A 702 -21.92 -1.34 -13.12
C TRP A 702 -20.98 -0.38 -12.36
N HIS A 703 -19.82 -0.11 -12.93
CA HIS A 703 -18.81 0.73 -12.29
C HIS A 703 -19.19 2.23 -12.28
N LEU A 704 -20.14 2.65 -13.09
CA LEU A 704 -20.63 4.05 -13.17
C LEU A 704 -21.87 4.29 -12.31
N GLN A 705 -22.52 3.22 -11.85
CA GLN A 705 -23.73 3.32 -11.03
C GLN A 705 -23.42 3.91 -9.65
N GLU A 706 -24.30 4.78 -9.15
CA GLU A 706 -24.25 5.37 -7.82
C GLU A 706 -25.59 5.22 -7.07
N PRO A 707 -25.59 4.72 -5.82
CA PRO A 707 -24.40 4.18 -5.14
C PRO A 707 -23.91 2.88 -5.81
N ASN A 708 -22.61 2.64 -5.75
CA ASN A 708 -22.04 1.37 -6.21
C ASN A 708 -22.35 0.26 -5.20
N LEU A 709 -22.98 -0.83 -5.65
CA LEU A 709 -23.54 -1.86 -4.77
C LEU A 709 -22.91 -3.25 -4.99
N SER A 710 -22.74 -3.99 -3.90
CA SER A 710 -22.55 -5.44 -3.88
C SER A 710 -23.45 -6.06 -2.82
N THR A 711 -24.16 -7.14 -3.16
CA THR A 711 -24.99 -7.88 -2.23
C THR A 711 -24.47 -9.30 -2.08
N VAL A 712 -24.38 -9.76 -0.83
CA VAL A 712 -23.87 -11.10 -0.52
C VAL A 712 -24.77 -11.79 0.51
N LEU A 713 -24.96 -13.09 0.35
CA LEU A 713 -25.74 -13.92 1.27
C LEU A 713 -24.83 -14.92 1.97
N SER A 714 -24.92 -15.02 3.28
CA SER A 714 -24.18 -16.01 4.06
C SER A 714 -24.53 -17.44 3.59
N GLU A 715 -23.62 -18.38 3.80
CA GLU A 715 -23.77 -19.77 3.37
C GLU A 715 -25.05 -20.42 3.92
N ASP A 716 -25.39 -20.11 5.17
CA ASP A 716 -26.60 -20.59 5.85
C ASP A 716 -27.91 -19.89 5.41
N GLY A 717 -27.79 -18.90 4.52
CA GLY A 717 -28.92 -18.15 3.98
C GLY A 717 -29.60 -17.18 4.96
N ARG A 718 -29.01 -16.95 6.13
CA ARG A 718 -29.63 -16.17 7.21
C ARG A 718 -29.22 -14.71 7.30
N THR A 719 -28.12 -14.34 6.66
CA THR A 719 -27.62 -12.96 6.70
C THR A 719 -27.40 -12.44 5.29
N LEU A 720 -28.20 -11.47 4.89
CA LEU A 720 -27.99 -10.70 3.67
C LEU A 720 -27.18 -9.44 4.01
N ARG A 721 -26.08 -9.22 3.31
CA ARG A 721 -25.25 -8.00 3.43
C ARG A 721 -25.31 -7.20 2.16
N ILE A 722 -25.50 -5.89 2.31
CA ILE A 722 -25.47 -4.94 1.20
C ILE A 722 -24.34 -3.95 1.45
N TYR A 723 -23.30 -4.03 0.63
CA TYR A 723 -22.18 -3.07 0.62
C TYR A 723 -22.52 -1.97 -0.39
N SER A 724 -22.49 -0.75 0.06
CA SER A 724 -22.86 0.42 -0.74
C SER A 724 -21.79 1.50 -0.63
N VAL A 725 -21.29 1.96 -1.76
CA VAL A 725 -20.35 3.08 -1.85
C VAL A 725 -21.02 4.23 -2.59
N ASN A 726 -21.30 5.31 -1.89
CA ASN A 726 -21.74 6.56 -2.49
C ASN A 726 -20.51 7.49 -2.62
N SER A 727 -19.99 7.59 -3.84
CA SER A 727 -18.82 8.45 -4.14
C SER A 727 -19.21 9.87 -4.52
N THR A 728 -20.51 10.21 -4.45
CA THR A 728 -21.01 11.53 -4.84
C THR A 728 -21.24 12.44 -3.63
N PRO A 729 -21.21 13.75 -3.81
CA PRO A 729 -21.52 14.70 -2.73
C PRO A 729 -23.01 14.81 -2.42
N SER A 730 -23.84 13.97 -3.00
CA SER A 730 -25.29 13.97 -2.85
C SER A 730 -25.81 12.70 -2.19
N GLU A 731 -26.87 12.80 -1.39
CA GLU A 731 -27.59 11.64 -0.86
C GLU A 731 -28.17 10.80 -2.02
N ARG A 732 -28.15 9.49 -1.88
CA ARG A 732 -28.76 8.54 -2.80
C ARG A 732 -29.82 7.71 -2.08
N ARG A 733 -31.02 7.61 -2.68
CA ARG A 733 -32.12 6.82 -2.12
C ARG A 733 -32.34 5.58 -2.96
N VAL A 734 -32.41 4.45 -2.30
CA VAL A 734 -32.61 3.16 -2.95
C VAL A 734 -33.73 2.41 -2.23
N ARG A 735 -34.68 1.90 -3.03
CA ARG A 735 -35.70 0.95 -2.59
C ARG A 735 -35.28 -0.43 -3.00
N PHE A 736 -35.08 -1.28 -2.01
CA PHE A 736 -34.65 -2.66 -2.19
C PHE A 736 -35.88 -3.58 -2.18
N HIS A 737 -35.90 -4.51 -3.12
CA HIS A 737 -36.87 -5.57 -3.21
C HIS A 737 -36.19 -6.91 -3.18
N LEU A 738 -36.47 -7.77 -2.20
CA LEU A 738 -36.00 -9.14 -2.13
C LEU A 738 -36.85 -10.00 -3.04
N ALA A 739 -36.48 -10.05 -4.33
CA ALA A 739 -37.16 -10.87 -5.33
C ALA A 739 -36.84 -12.35 -5.06
N ASP A 740 -37.79 -13.23 -5.25
CA ASP A 740 -37.64 -14.68 -5.16
C ASP A 740 -37.05 -15.23 -3.83
N PHE A 741 -36.85 -14.43 -2.79
CA PHE A 741 -36.49 -14.94 -1.45
C PHE A 741 -37.69 -15.59 -0.78
N ALA A 742 -37.47 -16.78 -0.19
CA ALA A 742 -38.49 -17.41 0.68
C ALA A 742 -38.62 -16.65 2.00
N SER A 743 -37.48 -16.25 2.59
CA SER A 743 -37.37 -15.56 3.86
C SER A 743 -37.65 -14.05 3.73
N SER A 744 -37.96 -13.42 4.88
CA SER A 744 -38.16 -11.99 5.04
C SER A 744 -37.16 -11.39 6.02
N ILE A 745 -36.88 -10.10 5.93
CA ILE A 745 -36.04 -9.38 6.89
C ILE A 745 -36.79 -9.27 8.22
N VAL A 746 -36.12 -9.64 9.30
CA VAL A 746 -36.64 -9.55 10.68
C VAL A 746 -35.93 -8.50 11.50
N ARG A 747 -34.64 -8.25 11.20
CA ARG A 747 -33.80 -7.26 11.88
C ARG A 747 -32.69 -6.74 10.96
N GLY A 748 -32.28 -5.51 11.15
CA GLY A 748 -31.16 -4.89 10.45
C GLY A 748 -30.15 -4.21 11.37
N LEU A 749 -28.92 -4.12 10.87
CA LEU A 749 -27.86 -3.29 11.42
C LEU A 749 -27.25 -2.50 10.27
N GLN A 750 -27.05 -1.21 10.46
CA GLN A 750 -26.29 -0.37 9.53
C GLN A 750 -24.95 0.00 10.14
N THR A 751 -23.88 -0.09 9.35
CA THR A 751 -22.54 0.40 9.72
C THR A 751 -22.06 1.35 8.62
N VAL A 752 -21.73 2.58 8.99
CA VAL A 752 -21.38 3.64 8.04
C VAL A 752 -19.97 4.19 8.34
N LEU A 753 -19.15 4.29 7.31
CA LEU A 753 -17.89 5.02 7.28
C LEU A 753 -18.09 6.33 6.53
N LYS A 754 -17.85 7.45 7.18
CA LYS A 754 -17.95 8.79 6.61
C LYS A 754 -17.16 9.79 7.43
N ASP A 755 -16.96 11.00 6.88
CA ASP A 755 -16.48 12.14 7.66
C ASP A 755 -17.55 12.59 8.68
N ARG A 756 -17.20 12.60 9.96
CA ARG A 756 -18.09 13.05 11.05
C ARG A 756 -18.39 14.55 10.99
N GLU A 757 -17.48 15.35 10.43
CA GLU A 757 -17.64 16.78 10.25
C GLU A 757 -18.42 17.14 8.97
N ARG A 758 -18.72 16.16 8.12
CA ARG A 758 -19.50 16.31 6.87
C ARG A 758 -18.90 17.36 5.91
N ALA A 759 -17.57 17.34 5.75
CA ALA A 759 -16.85 18.29 4.90
C ALA A 759 -17.16 18.18 3.40
N LEU A 760 -17.90 17.16 2.95
CA LEU A 760 -18.19 16.86 1.52
C LEU A 760 -16.92 16.87 0.64
N SER A 761 -15.81 16.38 1.20
CA SER A 761 -14.53 16.24 0.51
C SER A 761 -14.01 14.81 0.66
N THR A 762 -13.42 14.26 -0.38
CA THR A 762 -12.74 12.97 -0.35
C THR A 762 -11.30 13.07 0.11
N GLU A 763 -10.75 14.28 0.26
CA GLU A 763 -9.37 14.51 0.70
C GLU A 763 -9.21 14.48 2.23
N VAL A 764 -10.31 14.42 2.97
CA VAL A 764 -10.28 14.30 4.43
C VAL A 764 -9.64 12.97 4.87
N MET A 765 -8.88 13.04 5.96
CA MET A 765 -8.17 11.90 6.52
C MET A 765 -8.19 11.93 8.05
N ASN A 766 -7.82 10.81 8.65
CA ASN A 766 -7.51 10.74 10.08
C ASN A 766 -6.09 11.26 10.34
N SER A 767 -5.80 11.65 11.57
CA SER A 767 -4.49 12.14 12.00
C SER A 767 -4.27 11.80 13.47
N PHE A 768 -3.07 12.03 13.98
CA PHE A 768 -2.78 11.88 15.43
C PHE A 768 -3.62 12.82 16.32
N SER A 769 -3.97 14.00 15.83
CA SER A 769 -4.87 14.93 16.55
C SER A 769 -6.34 14.57 16.43
N GLU A 770 -6.75 13.94 15.33
CA GLU A 770 -8.13 13.55 15.03
C GLU A 770 -8.20 12.10 14.55
N PRO A 771 -7.85 11.11 15.40
CA PRO A 771 -7.67 9.72 14.97
C PRO A 771 -8.97 9.01 14.59
N GLN A 772 -10.12 9.61 14.89
CA GLN A 772 -11.46 9.06 14.64
C GLN A 772 -12.38 10.03 13.89
N ARG A 773 -11.84 11.00 13.18
CA ARG A 773 -12.64 11.88 12.32
C ARG A 773 -13.45 11.07 11.31
N ILE A 774 -12.81 10.08 10.71
CA ILE A 774 -13.43 9.12 9.81
C ILE A 774 -13.35 7.75 10.47
N ALA A 775 -14.46 7.26 10.97
CA ALA A 775 -14.56 5.98 11.67
C ALA A 775 -15.93 5.35 11.48
N LEU A 776 -16.02 4.06 11.78
CA LEU A 776 -17.28 3.32 11.69
C LEU A 776 -18.27 3.79 12.77
N THR A 777 -19.51 3.93 12.36
CA THR A 777 -20.66 4.10 13.27
C THR A 777 -21.69 3.03 12.95
N SER A 778 -22.08 2.25 13.94
CA SER A 778 -23.09 1.20 13.80
C SER A 778 -24.35 1.54 14.58
N LEU A 779 -25.49 1.41 13.94
CA LEU A 779 -26.81 1.67 14.53
C LEU A 779 -27.80 0.57 14.11
N PRO A 780 -28.78 0.20 14.97
CA PRO A 780 -29.90 -0.62 14.52
C PRO A 780 -30.58 -0.02 13.30
N LEU A 781 -31.08 -0.88 12.43
CA LEU A 781 -31.84 -0.49 11.24
C LEU A 781 -33.25 -1.10 11.35
N GLU A 782 -34.23 -0.24 11.47
CA GLU A 782 -35.64 -0.63 11.60
C GLU A 782 -36.24 -0.98 10.24
N VAL A 783 -36.00 -2.20 9.78
CA VAL A 783 -36.51 -2.74 8.52
C VAL A 783 -37.09 -4.14 8.72
N ARG A 784 -38.19 -4.43 8.02
CA ARG A 784 -38.86 -5.74 8.05
C ARG A 784 -39.49 -6.05 6.70
N GLY A 785 -39.71 -7.35 6.46
CA GLY A 785 -40.41 -7.79 5.23
C GLY A 785 -39.44 -7.98 4.06
N LYS A 786 -39.94 -7.80 2.83
CA LYS A 786 -39.19 -8.03 1.60
C LYS A 786 -38.88 -6.76 0.83
N GLU A 787 -39.32 -5.63 1.34
CA GLU A 787 -39.16 -4.32 0.71
C GLU A 787 -38.79 -3.29 1.78
N PHE A 788 -37.82 -2.43 1.47
CA PHE A 788 -37.46 -1.28 2.31
C PHE A 788 -36.72 -0.22 1.51
N GLU A 789 -36.79 1.03 1.97
CA GLU A 789 -36.06 2.16 1.42
C GLU A 789 -34.91 2.52 2.36
N TYR A 790 -33.75 2.86 1.76
CA TYR A 790 -32.59 3.33 2.50
C TYR A 790 -31.98 4.56 1.84
N ARG A 791 -31.44 5.45 2.69
CA ARG A 791 -30.76 6.69 2.28
C ARG A 791 -29.27 6.56 2.52
N PHE A 792 -28.52 6.50 1.43
CA PHE A 792 -27.06 6.47 1.48
C PHE A 792 -26.51 7.88 1.54
N GLU A 793 -25.80 8.19 2.63
CA GLU A 793 -25.22 9.50 2.84
C GLU A 793 -24.15 9.84 1.77
N PRO A 794 -23.89 11.14 1.50
CA PRO A 794 -22.81 11.57 0.61
C PRO A 794 -21.45 11.05 1.07
N LEU A 795 -20.57 10.73 0.11
CA LEU A 795 -19.18 10.33 0.33
C LEU A 795 -19.05 9.31 1.47
N SER A 796 -19.76 8.18 1.36
CA SER A 796 -19.84 7.17 2.42
C SER A 796 -19.70 5.75 1.91
N LEU A 797 -19.16 4.88 2.75
CA LEU A 797 -19.28 3.43 2.64
C LEU A 797 -20.28 2.96 3.70
N THR A 798 -21.33 2.27 3.26
CA THR A 798 -22.38 1.72 4.13
C THR A 798 -22.45 0.21 3.98
N LEU A 799 -22.46 -0.50 5.10
CA LEU A 799 -22.82 -1.91 5.18
C LEU A 799 -24.17 -2.05 5.88
N LEU A 800 -25.14 -2.65 5.21
CA LEU A 800 -26.38 -3.11 5.80
C LEU A 800 -26.29 -4.61 6.03
N GLU A 801 -26.46 -5.05 7.25
CA GLU A 801 -26.54 -6.47 7.64
C GLU A 801 -27.98 -6.79 8.03
N LEU A 802 -28.61 -7.65 7.26
CA LEU A 802 -30.05 -7.95 7.36
C LEU A 802 -30.22 -9.43 7.74
N GLU A 803 -30.83 -9.67 8.88
CA GLU A 803 -31.18 -11.02 9.34
C GLU A 803 -32.45 -11.48 8.65
N LEU A 804 -32.40 -12.68 8.06
CA LEU A 804 -33.50 -13.29 7.30
C LEU A 804 -34.11 -14.46 8.07
N GLN A 805 -35.43 -14.52 8.08
CA GLN A 805 -36.20 -15.61 8.72
C GLN A 805 -37.42 -16.00 7.89
#